data_ba4d1923423c5609844b8f95747e827e
#
_entry.id   ba4d1923423c5609844b8f95747e827e
#
_cell.length_a   1.000
_cell.length_b   1.000
_cell.length_c   1.000
_cell.angle_alpha   90.00
_cell.angle_beta   90.00
_cell.angle_gamma   90.00
#
_symmetry.space_group_name_H-M   'P 1'
#
loop_
_entity.id
_entity.type
_entity.pdbx_description
1 polymer ?
#
loop_
_entity_poly.entity_id
_entity_poly.type
_entity_poly.pdbx_seq_one_letter_code
_entity_poly.pdbx_strand_id
1 'polypeptide(L)'
;MGFVRDGNTARALPYPEPEFPDKGPEVSPSPAPEQPHHTVRLQRTDWVIAAVLTLSVGMACLFIADMIPAFLLQSMDFWFESDTVREVSNMTSTTDDHSRTSVHPLFSILTFVPVYLVKHALAIPPLQAVLYVTSILGGLWMGTLYLLLRLLGCRTLDASVFTSLGLSSASAIFWLPVPNSYTWGSWSVMISLALLLLAEQHRVGALSYVLASAFTLSITVTNWMAGLLTTLARWPFKQAVQLSINAFCLVVLLWGAQKFIFPSAEFFIGSRKEANWINHPQSGQASNIASSFVFHTLIAPAIRFIDDDGYIQVGDDSVRLAQRLAFQFSTPGSAGPLGLIAVCLWSALLLNGLWRLVTMDRQLRFRLVLATLLLFELSLHMVYGEETFTYSLNFTPLLIALAALGTLSPGRPAVLVLAGLLALCAGLNNWQQFRQATESATHFTPQRDAMTSLMQKDPDRPWPRSVGHIPLAVPGAPEAEHAYHEPGGDFSPQAPSFGVSLWLCDAEGRPLVTSQSVPLNDIQQTFEPSTHPHVPAIATRTPYYDAVWTRLDATHWELRFKNHTSHTPAILIRSVGPAGGPVTELSWDGEQLDINHRWTVRVTPAPAKVSLGDEQTVKGMTSETANRSWANASGWGYARLALPREVSAAGDEYRLILSDLRIPIQMQRWYRNAPEQIHLDFPDKRFETSMAAQTTHLMMSLIGRETRPGDPTFFYRAWQRQGAYIATALARAGD
;
A
#
# COMPACT_ATOMS: atom_id res chain seq x y z
N MET A 1 13.94 -6.19 -66.32
CA MET A 1 15.19 -6.58 -67.01
C MET A 1 15.71 -7.73 -66.16
N GLY A 2 15.59 -8.96 -66.43
CA GLY A 2 15.84 -9.63 -67.68
C GLY A 2 16.99 -10.57 -67.47
N PHE A 3 16.67 -11.88 -67.26
CA PHE A 3 17.36 -13.06 -67.83
C PHE A 3 18.77 -13.34 -67.31
N VAL A 4 19.24 -14.59 -67.05
CA VAL A 4 19.11 -15.84 -67.79
C VAL A 4 19.29 -17.05 -66.87
N ARG A 5 18.53 -18.14 -67.10
CA ARG A 5 18.75 -19.51 -66.67
C ARG A 5 19.98 -20.08 -67.37
N ASP A 6 20.82 -20.78 -66.62
CA ASP A 6 21.53 -21.92 -67.21
C ASP A 6 21.72 -23.01 -66.13
N GLY A 7 21.35 -24.18 -66.47
CA GLY A 7 21.43 -25.38 -65.67
C GLY A 7 22.82 -26.01 -65.80
N ASN A 8 23.31 -26.53 -64.72
CA ASN A 8 24.33 -27.57 -64.77
C ASN A 8 24.19 -28.51 -63.59
N THR A 9 23.81 -29.73 -63.89
CA THR A 9 23.75 -30.86 -62.98
C THR A 9 25.13 -31.25 -62.51
N ALA A 10 25.44 -30.98 -61.25
CA ALA A 10 26.63 -31.56 -60.61
C ALA A 10 26.17 -32.72 -59.67
N ARG A 11 26.55 -33.93 -60.07
CA ARG A 11 26.46 -35.15 -59.26
C ARG A 11 27.21 -34.96 -57.95
N ALA A 12 26.52 -35.14 -56.82
CA ALA A 12 27.13 -35.25 -55.49
C ALA A 12 27.82 -36.63 -55.41
N LEU A 13 29.09 -36.59 -55.10
CA LEU A 13 29.87 -37.77 -54.68
C LEU A 13 29.48 -38.09 -53.23
N PRO A 14 29.35 -39.35 -52.82
CA PRO A 14 29.07 -39.72 -51.47
C PRO A 14 30.31 -39.48 -50.58
N TYR A 15 30.12 -38.75 -49.48
CA TYR A 15 31.10 -38.66 -48.43
C TYR A 15 31.20 -40.02 -47.68
N PRO A 16 32.42 -40.50 -47.36
CA PRO A 16 32.58 -41.70 -46.54
C PRO A 16 32.08 -41.40 -45.11
N GLU A 17 31.26 -42.30 -44.56
CA GLU A 17 30.89 -42.27 -43.15
C GLU A 17 32.15 -42.48 -42.28
N PRO A 18 32.28 -41.73 -41.16
CA PRO A 18 33.35 -41.95 -40.23
C PRO A 18 33.12 -43.29 -39.49
N GLU A 19 34.02 -44.23 -39.63
CA GLU A 19 34.12 -45.45 -38.81
C GLU A 19 34.33 -45.05 -37.36
N PHE A 20 33.37 -45.33 -36.48
CA PHE A 20 33.51 -45.23 -35.04
C PHE A 20 34.36 -46.43 -34.56
N PRO A 21 35.36 -46.22 -33.72
CA PRO A 21 36.15 -47.30 -33.17
C PRO A 21 35.27 -48.17 -32.25
N ASP A 22 35.47 -49.49 -32.42
CA ASP A 22 34.79 -50.57 -31.74
C ASP A 22 34.76 -50.37 -30.21
N LYS A 23 33.58 -50.49 -29.62
CA LYS A 23 33.38 -50.39 -28.19
C LYS A 23 34.04 -51.59 -27.52
N GLY A 24 35.08 -51.32 -26.77
CA GLY A 24 35.64 -52.29 -25.84
C GLY A 24 34.57 -52.78 -24.83
N PRO A 25 34.75 -53.89 -24.17
CA PRO A 25 33.74 -54.56 -23.33
C PRO A 25 33.26 -53.62 -22.22
N GLU A 26 31.95 -53.34 -22.19
CA GLU A 26 31.30 -52.62 -21.09
C GLU A 26 31.53 -53.37 -19.76
N VAL A 27 32.43 -52.81 -18.94
CA VAL A 27 32.49 -53.19 -17.53
C VAL A 27 31.27 -52.58 -16.87
N SER A 28 30.22 -53.37 -16.68
CA SER A 28 29.09 -53.03 -15.85
C SER A 28 29.58 -52.78 -14.43
N PRO A 29 29.36 -51.58 -13.85
CA PRO A 29 29.65 -51.36 -12.45
C PRO A 29 28.74 -52.31 -11.62
N SER A 30 29.38 -53.12 -10.80
CA SER A 30 28.71 -53.95 -9.81
C SER A 30 27.75 -53.09 -8.99
N PRO A 31 26.49 -53.49 -8.83
CA PRO A 31 25.55 -52.72 -8.02
C PRO A 31 26.06 -52.70 -6.58
N ALA A 32 26.35 -51.50 -6.05
CA ALA A 32 26.56 -51.31 -4.63
C ALA A 32 25.37 -51.90 -3.88
N PRO A 33 25.57 -52.55 -2.72
CA PRO A 33 24.48 -53.17 -1.97
C PRO A 33 23.42 -52.10 -1.66
N GLU A 34 22.25 -52.22 -2.23
CA GLU A 34 21.09 -51.42 -1.89
C GLU A 34 20.73 -51.62 -0.44
N GLN A 35 21.06 -50.65 0.40
CA GLN A 35 20.49 -50.58 1.73
C GLN A 35 18.97 -50.47 1.60
N PRO A 36 18.18 -51.20 2.42
CA PRO A 36 16.72 -51.13 2.31
C PRO A 36 16.25 -49.73 2.62
N HIS A 37 15.95 -48.97 1.56
CA HIS A 37 15.32 -47.70 1.69
C HIS A 37 13.90 -47.88 2.22
N HIS A 38 13.67 -47.58 3.48
CA HIS A 38 12.31 -47.40 4.01
C HIS A 38 11.69 -46.17 3.34
N THR A 39 11.29 -46.30 2.08
CA THR A 39 10.58 -45.28 1.32
C THR A 39 9.15 -45.24 1.82
N VAL A 40 8.78 -44.11 2.44
CA VAL A 40 7.38 -43.85 2.82
C VAL A 40 6.61 -43.50 1.54
N ARG A 41 5.91 -44.49 0.98
CA ARG A 41 4.98 -44.21 -0.13
C ARG A 41 3.75 -43.51 0.42
N LEU A 42 3.34 -42.37 -0.22
CA LEU A 42 2.08 -41.71 0.07
C LEU A 42 0.92 -42.69 -0.17
N GLN A 43 0.08 -42.88 0.83
CA GLN A 43 -1.11 -43.72 0.81
C GLN A 43 -2.33 -42.91 0.37
N ARG A 44 -3.41 -43.57 -0.03
CA ARG A 44 -4.68 -42.91 -0.31
C ARG A 44 -5.17 -42.07 0.87
N THR A 45 -4.96 -42.55 2.10
CA THR A 45 -5.28 -41.83 3.32
C THR A 45 -4.55 -40.48 3.44
N ASP A 46 -3.29 -40.41 2.97
CA ASP A 46 -2.52 -39.15 3.04
C ASP A 46 -3.12 -38.11 2.11
N TRP A 47 -3.57 -38.52 0.94
CA TRP A 47 -4.27 -37.59 0.00
C TRP A 47 -5.63 -37.14 0.52
N VAL A 48 -6.37 -38.02 1.18
CA VAL A 48 -7.64 -37.66 1.84
C VAL A 48 -7.41 -36.66 2.96
N ILE A 49 -6.42 -36.89 3.82
CA ILE A 49 -6.08 -35.94 4.91
C ILE A 49 -5.64 -34.62 4.33
N ALA A 50 -4.77 -34.61 3.31
CA ALA A 50 -4.35 -33.37 2.66
C ALA A 50 -5.54 -32.61 2.05
N ALA A 51 -6.48 -33.30 1.39
CA ALA A 51 -7.69 -32.70 0.84
C ALA A 51 -8.58 -32.10 1.93
N VAL A 52 -8.81 -32.83 3.03
CA VAL A 52 -9.59 -32.33 4.18
C VAL A 52 -8.93 -31.10 4.79
N LEU A 53 -7.60 -31.12 4.98
CA LEU A 53 -6.86 -29.95 5.48
C LEU A 53 -6.98 -28.76 4.51
N THR A 54 -6.85 -29.00 3.20
CA THR A 54 -7.01 -27.95 2.18
C THR A 54 -8.39 -27.30 2.28
N LEU A 55 -9.44 -28.08 2.35
CA LEU A 55 -10.82 -27.56 2.40
C LEU A 55 -11.09 -26.86 3.73
N SER A 56 -10.77 -27.48 4.87
CA SER A 56 -11.05 -26.93 6.19
C SER A 56 -10.29 -25.64 6.47
N VAL A 57 -9.00 -25.59 6.09
CA VAL A 57 -8.18 -24.39 6.28
C VAL A 57 -8.56 -23.31 5.29
N GLY A 58 -8.88 -23.66 4.04
CA GLY A 58 -9.40 -22.69 3.07
C GLY A 58 -10.69 -22.01 3.58
N MET A 59 -11.61 -22.79 4.15
CA MET A 59 -12.82 -22.21 4.76
C MET A 59 -12.50 -21.36 6.02
N ALA A 60 -11.56 -21.79 6.84
CA ALA A 60 -11.11 -21.00 7.99
C ALA A 60 -10.47 -19.68 7.56
N CYS A 61 -9.62 -19.69 6.53
CA CYS A 61 -9.02 -18.47 5.97
C CYS A 61 -10.10 -17.49 5.46
N LEU A 62 -11.12 -17.99 4.78
CA LEU A 62 -12.23 -17.16 4.30
C LEU A 62 -12.98 -16.51 5.47
N PHE A 63 -13.29 -17.28 6.52
CA PHE A 63 -13.92 -16.78 7.73
C PHE A 63 -13.07 -15.74 8.46
N ILE A 64 -11.74 -15.98 8.55
CA ILE A 64 -10.81 -15.04 9.19
C ILE A 64 -10.65 -13.78 8.35
N ALA A 65 -10.64 -13.88 7.01
CA ALA A 65 -10.55 -12.74 6.12
C ALA A 65 -11.72 -11.76 6.32
N ASP A 66 -12.93 -12.26 6.62
CA ASP A 66 -14.09 -11.42 6.93
C ASP A 66 -13.93 -10.63 8.25
N MET A 67 -13.01 -11.01 9.13
CA MET A 67 -12.70 -10.27 10.36
C MET A 67 -11.77 -9.09 10.11
N ILE A 68 -11.10 -9.06 8.96
CA ILE A 68 -10.16 -7.99 8.60
C ILE A 68 -10.94 -6.87 7.91
N PRO A 69 -10.92 -5.62 8.44
CA PRO A 69 -11.62 -4.51 7.82
C PRO A 69 -11.20 -4.31 6.35
N ALA A 70 -12.17 -4.22 5.45
CA ALA A 70 -11.94 -4.13 4.00
C ALA A 70 -11.05 -2.94 3.61
N PHE A 71 -11.08 -1.84 4.35
CA PHE A 71 -10.25 -0.66 4.07
C PHE A 71 -8.75 -0.94 4.21
N LEU A 72 -8.34 -1.88 5.09
CA LEU A 72 -6.94 -2.31 5.23
C LEU A 72 -6.42 -3.03 3.99
N LEU A 73 -7.33 -3.67 3.25
CA LEU A 73 -7.01 -4.39 2.03
C LEU A 73 -7.07 -3.50 0.77
N GLN A 74 -7.66 -2.30 0.87
CA GLN A 74 -7.93 -1.44 -0.29
C GLN A 74 -7.36 -0.02 -0.20
N SER A 75 -7.00 0.45 0.99
CA SER A 75 -6.69 1.87 1.18
C SER A 75 -5.44 2.17 1.99
N MET A 76 -4.90 1.22 2.77
CA MET A 76 -3.80 1.49 3.71
C MET A 76 -2.85 0.31 3.87
N ASP A 77 -1.54 0.57 3.85
CA ASP A 77 -0.48 -0.42 4.14
C ASP A 77 -0.22 -0.57 5.66
N PHE A 78 -1.29 -0.73 6.42
CA PHE A 78 -1.25 -0.87 7.87
C PHE A 78 -0.69 -2.23 8.34
N TRP A 79 -0.91 -3.28 7.52
CA TRP A 79 -0.62 -4.67 7.88
C TRP A 79 0.83 -5.02 7.63
N PHE A 80 1.74 -4.69 8.58
CA PHE A 80 3.18 -5.01 8.54
C PHE A 80 3.88 -4.59 7.22
N GLU A 81 3.53 -3.45 6.64
CA GLU A 81 4.08 -2.97 5.35
C GLU A 81 3.98 -3.99 4.20
N SER A 82 2.88 -4.71 4.12
CA SER A 82 2.76 -5.86 3.22
C SER A 82 2.40 -5.54 1.78
N ASP A 83 2.30 -4.27 1.40
CA ASP A 83 1.84 -3.87 0.06
C ASP A 83 0.46 -4.49 -0.34
N THR A 84 -0.37 -4.87 0.63
CA THR A 84 -1.61 -5.63 0.40
C THR A 84 -2.54 -4.92 -0.58
N VAL A 85 -2.65 -3.60 -0.48
CA VAL A 85 -3.48 -2.77 -1.37
C VAL A 85 -3.03 -2.92 -2.82
N ARG A 86 -1.73 -2.85 -3.08
CA ARG A 86 -1.14 -3.02 -4.41
C ARG A 86 -1.34 -4.46 -4.91
N GLU A 87 -1.20 -5.45 -4.05
CA GLU A 87 -1.39 -6.85 -4.44
C GLU A 87 -2.85 -7.14 -4.82
N VAL A 88 -3.82 -6.63 -4.07
CA VAL A 88 -5.25 -6.70 -4.45
C VAL A 88 -5.50 -6.02 -5.79
N SER A 89 -4.91 -4.85 -6.03
CA SER A 89 -4.98 -4.15 -7.31
C SER A 89 -4.38 -5.00 -8.45
N ASN A 90 -3.20 -5.58 -8.26
CA ASN A 90 -2.53 -6.44 -9.25
C ASN A 90 -3.32 -7.72 -9.57
N MET A 91 -4.11 -8.21 -8.62
CA MET A 91 -4.98 -9.38 -8.80
C MET A 91 -6.30 -9.07 -9.51
N THR A 92 -6.71 -7.79 -9.60
CA THR A 92 -8.05 -7.39 -10.06
C THR A 92 -8.06 -6.48 -11.29
N SER A 93 -6.98 -5.77 -11.56
CA SER A 93 -6.87 -4.78 -12.64
C SER A 93 -5.71 -5.10 -13.56
N THR A 94 -5.85 -4.79 -14.86
CA THR A 94 -4.77 -4.90 -15.86
C THR A 94 -4.08 -3.58 -16.13
N THR A 95 -4.64 -2.47 -15.67
CA THR A 95 -4.18 -1.11 -15.96
C THR A 95 -3.45 -0.44 -14.80
N ASP A 96 -3.53 -1.04 -13.61
CA ASP A 96 -2.87 -0.54 -12.41
C ASP A 96 -1.35 -0.77 -12.42
N ASP A 97 -0.71 -0.48 -11.28
CA ASP A 97 0.74 -0.63 -11.15
C ASP A 97 1.20 -2.07 -10.99
N HIS A 98 1.75 -2.62 -12.07
CA HIS A 98 2.43 -3.92 -12.08
C HIS A 98 3.97 -3.79 -12.07
N SER A 99 4.53 -2.65 -11.66
CA SER A 99 6.01 -2.43 -11.67
C SER A 99 6.76 -3.40 -10.77
N ARG A 100 6.11 -3.94 -9.72
CA ARG A 100 6.70 -4.98 -8.84
C ARG A 100 6.88 -6.33 -9.51
N THR A 101 6.49 -6.50 -10.78
CA THR A 101 6.97 -7.63 -11.61
C THR A 101 8.48 -7.62 -11.78
N SER A 102 9.16 -6.53 -11.45
CA SER A 102 10.62 -6.47 -11.26
C SER A 102 11.13 -7.40 -10.14
N VAL A 103 10.31 -7.74 -9.15
CA VAL A 103 10.63 -8.66 -8.02
C VAL A 103 9.81 -9.93 -8.10
N HIS A 104 8.54 -9.82 -8.57
CA HIS A 104 7.55 -10.89 -8.68
C HIS A 104 7.21 -11.15 -10.15
N PRO A 105 8.09 -11.82 -10.94
CA PRO A 105 8.07 -11.76 -12.41
C PRO A 105 6.74 -12.09 -13.07
N LEU A 106 6.00 -13.09 -12.59
CA LEU A 106 4.73 -13.54 -13.15
C LEU A 106 3.57 -13.49 -12.14
N PHE A 107 3.75 -12.82 -11.00
CA PHE A 107 2.71 -12.73 -9.97
C PHE A 107 1.39 -12.21 -10.55
N SER A 108 1.44 -11.13 -11.32
CA SER A 108 0.23 -10.50 -11.87
C SER A 108 -0.58 -11.47 -12.72
N ILE A 109 0.03 -12.18 -13.67
CA ILE A 109 -0.72 -13.11 -14.52
C ILE A 109 -1.18 -14.37 -13.79
N LEU A 110 -0.35 -14.90 -12.87
CA LEU A 110 -0.68 -16.11 -12.12
C LEU A 110 -1.82 -15.88 -11.13
N THR A 111 -1.99 -14.67 -10.63
CA THR A 111 -3.02 -14.32 -9.64
C THR A 111 -4.25 -13.69 -10.29
N PHE A 112 -4.08 -12.85 -11.30
CA PHE A 112 -5.19 -12.21 -12.01
C PHE A 112 -6.10 -13.23 -12.69
N VAL A 113 -5.55 -14.24 -13.38
CA VAL A 113 -6.34 -15.21 -14.12
C VAL A 113 -7.33 -15.98 -13.22
N PRO A 114 -6.92 -16.61 -12.09
CA PRO A 114 -7.86 -17.28 -11.21
C PRO A 114 -8.87 -16.32 -10.58
N VAL A 115 -8.48 -15.11 -10.21
CA VAL A 115 -9.41 -14.09 -9.67
C VAL A 115 -10.44 -13.68 -10.71
N TYR A 116 -10.01 -13.43 -11.95
CA TYR A 116 -10.90 -13.11 -13.06
C TYR A 116 -11.92 -14.23 -13.30
N LEU A 117 -11.47 -15.49 -13.32
CA LEU A 117 -12.36 -16.64 -13.51
C LEU A 117 -13.38 -16.79 -12.37
N VAL A 118 -12.93 -16.69 -11.12
CA VAL A 118 -13.81 -16.78 -9.94
C VAL A 118 -14.84 -15.64 -9.93
N LYS A 119 -14.39 -14.40 -10.18
CA LYS A 119 -15.25 -13.22 -10.24
C LYS A 119 -16.40 -13.42 -11.26
N HIS A 120 -16.07 -13.89 -12.47
CA HIS A 120 -17.06 -14.03 -13.54
C HIS A 120 -17.92 -15.29 -13.37
N ALA A 121 -17.34 -16.41 -12.89
CA ALA A 121 -18.10 -17.64 -12.66
C ALA A 121 -19.14 -17.51 -11.55
N LEU A 122 -18.82 -16.75 -10.50
CA LEU A 122 -19.70 -16.57 -9.34
C LEU A 122 -20.44 -15.22 -9.34
N ALA A 123 -20.17 -14.34 -10.30
CA ALA A 123 -20.74 -12.99 -10.41
C ALA A 123 -20.60 -12.16 -9.11
N ILE A 124 -19.41 -12.19 -8.50
CA ILE A 124 -19.11 -11.54 -7.20
C ILE A 124 -18.19 -10.32 -7.39
N PRO A 125 -18.13 -9.41 -6.38
CA PRO A 125 -17.21 -8.28 -6.37
C PRO A 125 -15.74 -8.69 -6.47
N PRO A 126 -14.86 -7.85 -7.06
CA PRO A 126 -13.44 -8.17 -7.25
C PRO A 126 -12.71 -8.57 -5.96
N LEU A 127 -12.87 -7.79 -4.87
CA LEU A 127 -12.25 -8.10 -3.58
C LEU A 127 -12.67 -9.46 -3.04
N GLN A 128 -13.94 -9.81 -3.16
CA GLN A 128 -14.45 -11.11 -2.71
C GLN A 128 -13.83 -12.26 -3.51
N ALA A 129 -13.65 -12.08 -4.82
CA ALA A 129 -12.97 -13.06 -5.66
C ALA A 129 -11.48 -13.23 -5.25
N VAL A 130 -10.80 -12.13 -4.91
CA VAL A 130 -9.44 -12.17 -4.34
C VAL A 130 -9.40 -12.98 -3.06
N LEU A 131 -10.32 -12.73 -2.12
CA LEU A 131 -10.38 -13.45 -0.84
C LEU A 131 -10.65 -14.94 -1.04
N TYR A 132 -11.48 -15.33 -2.00
CA TYR A 132 -11.71 -16.74 -2.34
C TYR A 132 -10.44 -17.42 -2.88
N VAL A 133 -9.74 -16.78 -3.84
CA VAL A 133 -8.49 -17.33 -4.39
C VAL A 133 -7.40 -17.42 -3.32
N THR A 134 -7.26 -16.39 -2.47
CA THR A 134 -6.32 -16.37 -1.35
C THR A 134 -6.62 -17.49 -0.35
N SER A 135 -7.91 -17.69 -0.01
CA SER A 135 -8.32 -18.74 0.93
C SER A 135 -8.09 -20.15 0.38
N ILE A 136 -8.35 -20.38 -0.91
CA ILE A 136 -8.02 -21.63 -1.59
C ILE A 136 -6.52 -21.89 -1.53
N LEU A 137 -5.70 -20.88 -1.79
CA LEU A 137 -4.24 -20.98 -1.73
C LEU A 137 -3.76 -21.30 -0.30
N GLY A 138 -4.33 -20.65 0.73
CA GLY A 138 -4.04 -20.95 2.14
C GLY A 138 -4.33 -22.42 2.48
N GLY A 139 -5.43 -22.95 1.97
CA GLY A 139 -5.75 -24.37 2.09
C GLY A 139 -4.73 -25.26 1.36
N LEU A 140 -4.38 -24.94 0.11
CA LEU A 140 -3.37 -25.67 -0.68
C LEU A 140 -2.00 -25.64 0.00
N TRP A 141 -1.62 -24.51 0.59
CA TRP A 141 -0.39 -24.37 1.37
C TRP A 141 -0.35 -25.38 2.51
N MET A 142 -1.45 -25.51 3.25
CA MET A 142 -1.55 -26.43 4.40
C MET A 142 -1.54 -27.90 3.97
N GLY A 143 -2.30 -28.26 2.93
CA GLY A 143 -2.29 -29.61 2.38
C GLY A 143 -0.90 -30.00 1.84
N THR A 144 -0.20 -29.05 1.20
CA THR A 144 1.17 -29.28 0.70
C THR A 144 2.18 -29.45 1.85
N LEU A 145 2.06 -28.67 2.94
CA LEU A 145 2.90 -28.84 4.14
C LEU A 145 2.74 -30.25 4.71
N TYR A 146 1.50 -30.74 4.84
CA TYR A 146 1.26 -32.11 5.31
C TYR A 146 1.95 -33.15 4.41
N LEU A 147 1.77 -33.04 3.09
CA LEU A 147 2.39 -33.98 2.14
C LEU A 147 3.92 -33.89 2.15
N LEU A 148 4.50 -32.68 2.29
CA LEU A 148 5.94 -32.48 2.43
C LEU A 148 6.49 -33.26 3.66
N LEU A 149 5.82 -33.12 4.81
CA LEU A 149 6.21 -33.82 6.04
C LEU A 149 6.05 -35.32 5.90
N ARG A 150 5.02 -35.82 5.21
CA ARG A 150 4.87 -37.25 4.89
C ARG A 150 6.02 -37.75 4.00
N LEU A 151 6.37 -37.02 2.95
CA LEU A 151 7.49 -37.32 2.07
C LEU A 151 8.84 -37.29 2.82
N LEU A 152 8.99 -36.40 3.79
CA LEU A 152 10.16 -36.34 4.68
C LEU A 152 10.33 -37.61 5.53
N GLY A 153 9.30 -38.46 5.64
CA GLY A 153 9.34 -39.69 6.40
C GLY A 153 8.61 -39.66 7.75
N CYS A 154 7.96 -38.52 8.07
CA CYS A 154 7.11 -38.42 9.24
C CYS A 154 5.93 -39.40 9.13
N ARG A 155 5.54 -40.06 10.22
CA ARG A 155 4.31 -40.86 10.25
C ARG A 155 3.09 -39.96 10.15
N THR A 156 1.92 -40.52 9.83
CA THR A 156 0.68 -39.75 9.70
C THR A 156 0.40 -38.83 10.90
N LEU A 157 0.53 -39.36 12.12
CA LEU A 157 0.36 -38.57 13.35
C LEU A 157 1.39 -37.44 13.46
N ASP A 158 2.66 -37.72 13.14
CA ASP A 158 3.74 -36.72 13.22
C ASP A 158 3.49 -35.58 12.24
N ALA A 159 3.17 -35.95 11.00
CA ALA A 159 2.83 -34.96 9.97
C ALA A 159 1.61 -34.13 10.37
N SER A 160 0.57 -34.75 10.94
CA SER A 160 -0.64 -34.04 11.40
C SER A 160 -0.32 -33.07 12.53
N VAL A 161 0.48 -33.48 13.55
CA VAL A 161 0.85 -32.59 14.67
C VAL A 161 1.68 -31.39 14.17
N PHE A 162 2.68 -31.62 13.31
CA PHE A 162 3.53 -30.55 12.79
C PHE A 162 2.79 -29.67 11.77
N THR A 163 1.81 -30.20 11.04
CA THR A 163 0.92 -29.39 10.20
C THR A 163 0.00 -28.52 11.07
N SER A 164 -0.53 -29.06 12.19
CA SER A 164 -1.29 -28.27 13.15
C SER A 164 -0.43 -27.18 13.81
N LEU A 165 0.84 -27.45 14.07
CA LEU A 165 1.80 -26.45 14.51
C LEU A 165 1.99 -25.35 13.44
N GLY A 166 2.07 -25.72 12.16
CA GLY A 166 2.12 -24.78 11.05
C GLY A 166 0.89 -23.89 10.99
N LEU A 167 -0.30 -24.47 11.17
CA LEU A 167 -1.56 -23.72 11.23
C LEU A 167 -1.61 -22.74 12.42
N SER A 168 -1.06 -23.16 13.56
CA SER A 168 -1.01 -22.37 14.79
C SER A 168 0.09 -21.30 14.77
N SER A 169 0.96 -21.27 13.75
CA SER A 169 2.05 -20.31 13.65
C SER A 169 1.53 -18.87 13.45
N ALA A 170 2.25 -17.88 13.96
CA ALA A 170 1.94 -16.48 13.73
C ALA A 170 1.87 -16.16 12.22
N SER A 171 2.84 -16.68 11.44
CA SER A 171 2.85 -16.48 9.99
C SER A 171 1.57 -16.99 9.32
N ALA A 172 1.09 -18.20 9.67
CA ALA A 172 -0.11 -18.77 9.06
C ALA A 172 -1.37 -17.95 9.42
N ILE A 173 -1.53 -17.59 10.70
CA ILE A 173 -2.71 -16.87 11.19
C ILE A 173 -2.77 -15.46 10.59
N PHE A 174 -1.64 -14.76 10.46
CA PHE A 174 -1.59 -13.38 9.99
C PHE A 174 -1.56 -13.26 8.46
N TRP A 175 -1.03 -14.27 7.73
CA TRP A 175 -0.78 -14.12 6.30
C TRP A 175 -1.63 -15.00 5.38
N LEU A 176 -2.08 -16.18 5.81
CA LEU A 176 -2.88 -17.04 4.93
C LEU A 176 -4.24 -16.43 4.56
N PRO A 177 -4.94 -15.68 5.44
CA PRO A 177 -6.21 -15.05 5.09
C PRO A 177 -6.05 -13.70 4.36
N VAL A 178 -4.84 -13.16 4.26
CA VAL A 178 -4.55 -11.85 3.65
C VAL A 178 -4.01 -12.04 2.24
N PRO A 179 -4.50 -11.29 1.23
CA PRO A 179 -3.91 -11.29 -0.11
C PRO A 179 -2.45 -10.85 -0.07
N ASN A 180 -1.54 -11.71 -0.51
CA ASN A 180 -0.11 -11.43 -0.52
C ASN A 180 0.65 -12.36 -1.48
N SER A 181 1.85 -11.95 -1.90
CA SER A 181 2.76 -12.75 -2.72
C SER A 181 3.50 -13.84 -1.91
N TYR A 182 3.60 -13.68 -0.59
CA TYR A 182 4.38 -14.57 0.28
C TYR A 182 3.78 -15.97 0.39
N THR A 183 2.45 -16.09 0.42
CA THR A 183 1.75 -17.38 0.42
C THR A 183 2.04 -18.17 -0.86
N TRP A 184 2.00 -17.50 -2.02
CA TRP A 184 2.37 -18.09 -3.31
C TRP A 184 3.84 -18.50 -3.36
N GLY A 185 4.73 -17.63 -2.86
CA GLY A 185 6.16 -17.86 -2.80
C GLY A 185 6.49 -19.08 -1.93
N SER A 186 5.98 -19.12 -0.72
CA SER A 186 6.14 -20.21 0.22
C SER A 186 5.62 -21.56 -0.35
N TRP A 187 4.46 -21.51 -1.02
CA TRP A 187 3.89 -22.69 -1.68
C TRP A 187 4.81 -23.23 -2.77
N SER A 188 5.40 -22.35 -3.59
CA SER A 188 6.34 -22.72 -4.64
C SER A 188 7.62 -23.36 -4.08
N VAL A 189 8.13 -22.86 -2.95
CA VAL A 189 9.28 -23.43 -2.22
C VAL A 189 8.95 -24.84 -1.71
N MET A 190 7.79 -25.02 -1.09
CA MET A 190 7.35 -26.34 -0.61
C MET A 190 7.20 -27.35 -1.75
N ILE A 191 6.66 -26.95 -2.91
CA ILE A 191 6.55 -27.81 -4.09
C ILE A 191 7.94 -28.26 -4.56
N SER A 192 8.92 -27.37 -4.58
CA SER A 192 10.30 -27.69 -4.97
C SER A 192 10.95 -28.69 -3.99
N LEU A 193 10.75 -28.51 -2.68
CA LEU A 193 11.22 -29.43 -1.67
C LEU A 193 10.52 -30.80 -1.72
N ALA A 194 9.21 -30.80 -1.95
CA ALA A 194 8.44 -32.03 -2.12
C ALA A 194 8.89 -32.80 -3.37
N LEU A 195 9.20 -32.10 -4.46
CA LEU A 195 9.76 -32.70 -5.68
C LEU A 195 11.10 -33.38 -5.41
N LEU A 196 11.99 -32.76 -4.62
CA LEU A 196 13.27 -33.33 -4.24
C LEU A 196 13.09 -34.65 -3.49
N LEU A 197 12.20 -34.68 -2.49
CA LEU A 197 11.90 -35.87 -1.71
C LEU A 197 11.20 -36.95 -2.54
N LEU A 198 10.28 -36.55 -3.43
CA LEU A 198 9.61 -37.47 -4.33
C LEU A 198 10.58 -38.11 -5.33
N ALA A 199 11.57 -37.36 -5.78
CA ALA A 199 12.61 -37.87 -6.69
C ALA A 199 13.56 -38.87 -6.05
N GLU A 200 13.62 -38.96 -4.75
CA GLU A 200 14.31 -40.06 -4.04
C GLU A 200 13.54 -41.40 -4.10
N GLN A 201 12.22 -41.32 -4.33
CA GLN A 201 11.32 -42.48 -4.33
C GLN A 201 10.90 -42.91 -5.73
N HIS A 202 10.80 -41.96 -6.65
CA HIS A 202 10.30 -42.16 -8.00
C HIS A 202 11.24 -41.52 -9.05
N ARG A 203 11.17 -42.05 -10.28
CA ARG A 203 11.84 -41.40 -11.41
C ARG A 203 11.03 -40.13 -11.81
N VAL A 204 11.57 -38.99 -11.44
CA VAL A 204 11.00 -37.68 -11.83
C VAL A 204 11.80 -37.15 -12.99
N GLY A 205 11.09 -36.77 -14.07
CA GLY A 205 11.69 -36.26 -15.31
C GLY A 205 12.24 -34.84 -15.17
N ALA A 206 13.13 -34.46 -16.09
CA ALA A 206 13.76 -33.16 -16.13
C ALA A 206 12.74 -32.00 -16.23
N LEU A 207 11.63 -32.20 -16.96
CA LEU A 207 10.58 -31.19 -17.11
C LEU A 207 9.98 -30.75 -15.78
N SER A 208 9.79 -31.68 -14.83
CA SER A 208 9.27 -31.33 -13.49
C SER A 208 10.20 -30.36 -12.73
N TYR A 209 11.51 -30.49 -12.91
CA TYR A 209 12.48 -29.57 -12.32
C TYR A 209 12.47 -28.21 -13.01
N VAL A 210 12.34 -28.17 -14.34
CA VAL A 210 12.18 -26.92 -15.07
C VAL A 210 10.92 -26.19 -14.60
N LEU A 211 9.79 -26.91 -14.50
CA LEU A 211 8.51 -26.29 -14.07
C LEU A 211 8.55 -25.83 -12.61
N ALA A 212 9.11 -26.64 -11.68
CA ALA A 212 9.22 -26.24 -10.28
C ALA A 212 10.17 -25.06 -10.10
N SER A 213 11.32 -25.05 -10.78
CA SER A 213 12.26 -23.94 -10.77
C SER A 213 11.69 -22.67 -11.41
N ALA A 214 10.97 -22.82 -12.53
CA ALA A 214 10.25 -21.71 -13.16
C ALA A 214 9.16 -21.15 -12.24
N PHE A 215 8.43 -22.00 -11.53
CA PHE A 215 7.38 -21.56 -10.60
C PHE A 215 7.95 -20.77 -9.41
N THR A 216 9.08 -21.20 -8.82
CA THR A 216 9.73 -20.43 -7.74
C THR A 216 10.19 -19.07 -8.24
N LEU A 217 10.82 -18.99 -9.42
CA LEU A 217 11.24 -17.72 -10.03
C LEU A 217 10.04 -16.82 -10.39
N SER A 218 8.93 -17.41 -10.82
CA SER A 218 7.74 -16.68 -11.27
C SER A 218 7.10 -15.84 -10.16
N ILE A 219 7.16 -16.32 -8.91
CA ILE A 219 6.53 -15.65 -7.79
C ILE A 219 7.48 -14.61 -7.16
N THR A 220 8.73 -14.99 -6.92
CA THR A 220 9.72 -14.06 -6.35
C THR A 220 11.12 -14.45 -6.80
N VAL A 221 11.91 -13.49 -7.25
CA VAL A 221 13.26 -13.74 -7.75
C VAL A 221 14.12 -14.45 -6.70
N THR A 222 14.02 -14.10 -5.43
CA THR A 222 14.78 -14.71 -4.33
C THR A 222 14.37 -16.17 -4.07
N ASN A 223 13.10 -16.51 -4.21
CA ASN A 223 12.61 -17.89 -4.04
C ASN A 223 13.14 -18.84 -5.11
N TRP A 224 13.68 -18.32 -6.21
CA TRP A 224 14.34 -19.13 -7.23
C TRP A 224 15.49 -19.94 -6.65
N MET A 225 16.12 -19.51 -5.57
CA MET A 225 17.14 -20.29 -4.84
C MET A 225 16.67 -21.71 -4.52
N ALA A 226 15.40 -21.89 -4.12
CA ALA A 226 14.84 -23.22 -3.85
C ALA A 226 14.82 -24.09 -5.11
N GLY A 227 14.38 -23.56 -6.25
CA GLY A 227 14.41 -24.24 -7.55
C GLY A 227 15.81 -24.61 -8.01
N LEU A 228 16.78 -23.69 -7.84
CA LEU A 228 18.18 -23.93 -8.17
C LEU A 228 18.80 -25.04 -7.31
N LEU A 229 18.65 -24.93 -5.98
CA LEU A 229 19.25 -25.90 -5.05
C LEU A 229 18.66 -27.30 -5.20
N THR A 230 17.35 -27.43 -5.39
CA THR A 230 16.71 -28.73 -5.61
C THR A 230 17.16 -29.36 -6.93
N THR A 231 17.37 -28.57 -7.97
CA THR A 231 17.88 -29.03 -9.26
C THR A 231 19.34 -29.46 -9.14
N LEU A 232 20.19 -28.66 -8.47
CA LEU A 232 21.61 -28.99 -8.19
C LEU A 232 21.77 -30.24 -7.31
N ALA A 233 20.91 -30.44 -6.33
CA ALA A 233 20.97 -31.60 -5.45
C ALA A 233 20.67 -32.91 -6.20
N ARG A 234 19.98 -32.88 -7.34
CA ARG A 234 19.55 -34.06 -8.08
C ARG A 234 20.33 -34.34 -9.35
N TRP A 235 20.71 -33.33 -10.10
CA TRP A 235 21.30 -33.45 -11.41
C TRP A 235 22.79 -33.08 -11.42
N PRO A 236 23.62 -33.67 -12.32
CA PRO A 236 25.00 -33.24 -12.52
C PRO A 236 25.06 -31.76 -12.86
N PHE A 237 26.10 -31.06 -12.41
CA PHE A 237 26.21 -29.60 -12.50
C PHE A 237 25.85 -29.03 -13.88
N LYS A 238 26.38 -29.58 -14.98
CA LYS A 238 26.11 -29.12 -16.35
C LYS A 238 24.61 -29.23 -16.70
N GLN A 239 23.99 -30.34 -16.34
CA GLN A 239 22.56 -30.56 -16.58
C GLN A 239 21.68 -29.66 -15.67
N ALA A 240 22.08 -29.48 -14.43
CA ALA A 240 21.41 -28.60 -13.50
C ALA A 240 21.41 -27.15 -14.01
N VAL A 241 22.54 -26.66 -14.49
CA VAL A 241 22.64 -25.32 -15.13
C VAL A 241 21.73 -25.24 -16.35
N GLN A 242 21.72 -26.24 -17.24
CA GLN A 242 20.86 -26.26 -18.41
C GLN A 242 19.37 -26.22 -18.02
N LEU A 243 18.95 -27.01 -17.03
CA LEU A 243 17.55 -27.02 -16.56
C LEU A 243 17.16 -25.69 -15.93
N SER A 244 18.07 -25.06 -15.20
CA SER A 244 17.88 -23.73 -14.63
C SER A 244 17.78 -22.65 -15.69
N ILE A 245 18.60 -22.71 -16.75
CA ILE A 245 18.48 -21.81 -17.90
C ILE A 245 17.14 -22.01 -18.61
N ASN A 246 16.72 -23.26 -18.81
CA ASN A 246 15.43 -23.56 -19.41
C ASN A 246 14.25 -22.99 -18.58
N ALA A 247 14.33 -23.10 -17.24
CA ALA A 247 13.34 -22.50 -16.35
C ALA A 247 13.33 -20.96 -16.45
N PHE A 248 14.52 -20.36 -16.48
CA PHE A 248 14.67 -18.92 -16.68
C PHE A 248 14.07 -18.45 -18.02
N CYS A 249 14.42 -19.12 -19.13
CA CYS A 249 13.89 -18.80 -20.44
C CYS A 249 12.35 -18.94 -20.50
N LEU A 250 11.80 -19.95 -19.84
CA LEU A 250 10.34 -20.12 -19.73
C LEU A 250 9.69 -18.91 -19.04
N VAL A 251 10.26 -18.45 -17.92
CA VAL A 251 9.74 -17.28 -17.21
C VAL A 251 9.88 -16.01 -18.04
N VAL A 252 11.00 -15.81 -18.74
CA VAL A 252 11.19 -14.66 -19.64
C VAL A 252 10.16 -14.65 -20.78
N LEU A 253 9.88 -15.80 -21.39
CA LEU A 253 8.86 -15.91 -22.44
C LEU A 253 7.46 -15.58 -21.91
N LEU A 254 7.10 -16.13 -20.75
CA LEU A 254 5.80 -15.85 -20.10
C LEU A 254 5.71 -14.40 -19.66
N TRP A 255 6.81 -13.80 -19.18
CA TRP A 255 6.87 -12.38 -18.84
C TRP A 255 6.63 -11.51 -20.08
N GLY A 256 7.23 -11.86 -21.22
CA GLY A 256 6.96 -11.19 -22.50
C GLY A 256 5.48 -11.23 -22.88
N ALA A 257 4.82 -12.38 -22.73
CA ALA A 257 3.38 -12.50 -22.96
C ALA A 257 2.57 -11.66 -21.93
N GLN A 258 2.98 -11.68 -20.64
CA GLN A 258 2.35 -10.88 -19.60
C GLN A 258 2.39 -9.37 -19.89
N LYS A 259 3.47 -8.86 -20.46
CA LYS A 259 3.65 -7.44 -20.78
C LYS A 259 2.57 -6.90 -21.73
N PHE A 260 2.00 -7.73 -22.59
CA PHE A 260 0.88 -7.33 -23.46
C PHE A 260 -0.43 -7.15 -22.69
N ILE A 261 -0.61 -7.88 -21.57
CA ILE A 261 -1.82 -7.83 -20.74
C ILE A 261 -1.69 -6.72 -19.70
N PHE A 262 -0.49 -6.53 -19.15
CA PHE A 262 -0.16 -5.60 -18.08
C PHE A 262 0.90 -4.61 -18.57
N PRO A 263 0.51 -3.49 -19.21
CA PRO A 263 1.46 -2.55 -19.82
C PRO A 263 2.44 -1.91 -18.86
N SER A 264 2.09 -1.79 -17.58
CA SER A 264 2.96 -1.24 -16.50
C SER A 264 3.97 -2.25 -15.95
N ALA A 265 3.90 -3.55 -16.33
CA ALA A 265 4.84 -4.57 -15.86
C ALA A 265 6.29 -4.22 -16.20
N GLU A 266 7.20 -4.36 -15.23
CA GLU A 266 8.64 -4.10 -15.39
C GLU A 266 9.42 -5.41 -15.46
N PHE A 267 10.55 -5.40 -16.20
CA PHE A 267 11.39 -6.57 -16.31
C PHE A 267 12.21 -6.79 -15.02
N PHE A 268 12.36 -8.04 -14.61
CA PHE A 268 12.94 -8.41 -13.33
C PHE A 268 14.48 -8.46 -13.30
N ILE A 269 15.15 -7.97 -14.34
CA ILE A 269 16.61 -7.84 -14.39
C ILE A 269 16.97 -6.38 -14.55
N GLY A 270 17.93 -5.91 -13.72
CA GLY A 270 18.51 -4.58 -13.84
C GLY A 270 17.74 -3.47 -13.11
N SER A 271 16.70 -3.78 -12.37
CA SER A 271 16.02 -2.80 -11.52
C SER A 271 16.93 -2.38 -10.35
N ARG A 272 17.11 -1.07 -10.18
CA ARG A 272 17.84 -0.49 -9.03
C ARG A 272 16.90 -0.11 -7.88
N LYS A 273 15.59 -0.28 -8.05
CA LYS A 273 14.59 0.14 -7.07
C LYS A 273 14.73 -0.61 -5.73
N GLU A 274 15.21 -1.86 -5.80
CA GLU A 274 15.39 -2.71 -4.62
C GLU A 274 16.55 -2.26 -3.71
N ALA A 275 17.45 -1.40 -4.22
CA ALA A 275 18.50 -0.80 -3.39
C ALA A 275 17.93 0.07 -2.26
N ASN A 276 16.72 0.60 -2.43
CA ASN A 276 16.04 1.41 -1.41
C ASN A 276 15.58 0.58 -0.20
N TRP A 277 15.52 -0.76 -0.34
CA TRP A 277 15.09 -1.69 0.72
C TRP A 277 16.26 -2.42 1.38
N ILE A 278 17.50 -2.02 1.05
CA ILE A 278 18.67 -2.47 1.81
C ILE A 278 18.55 -1.90 3.22
N ASN A 279 18.75 -2.75 4.22
CA ASN A 279 18.53 -2.42 5.61
C ASN A 279 19.21 -1.10 6.02
N HIS A 280 18.41 -0.25 6.62
CA HIS A 280 18.80 1.00 7.25
C HIS A 280 18.79 0.84 8.78
N PRO A 281 19.23 1.85 9.54
CA PRO A 281 19.10 1.85 11.01
C PRO A 281 17.66 1.60 11.51
N GLN A 282 16.64 1.94 10.72
CA GLN A 282 15.24 1.70 11.01
C GLN A 282 14.85 0.21 11.03
N SER A 283 15.61 -0.66 10.33
CA SER A 283 15.39 -2.11 10.34
C SER A 283 15.77 -2.78 11.66
N GLY A 284 16.42 -2.04 12.56
CA GLY A 284 16.86 -2.53 13.86
C GLY A 284 18.19 -3.27 13.84
N GLN A 285 18.54 -3.85 14.99
CA GLN A 285 19.79 -4.61 15.14
C GLN A 285 19.64 -6.02 14.56
N ALA A 286 20.76 -6.65 14.21
CA ALA A 286 20.79 -8.03 13.72
C ALA A 286 20.09 -9.03 14.67
N SER A 287 20.13 -8.78 15.99
CA SER A 287 19.39 -9.56 16.99
C SER A 287 17.88 -9.48 16.83
N ASN A 288 17.33 -8.33 16.43
CA ASN A 288 15.91 -8.15 16.18
C ASN A 288 15.48 -8.96 14.95
N ILE A 289 16.26 -8.90 13.87
CA ILE A 289 16.05 -9.65 12.65
C ILE A 289 16.10 -11.16 12.94
N ALA A 290 17.13 -11.63 13.63
CA ALA A 290 17.26 -13.03 14.01
C ALA A 290 16.11 -13.50 14.93
N SER A 291 15.67 -12.67 15.87
CA SER A 291 14.53 -12.95 16.74
C SER A 291 13.22 -13.04 15.94
N SER A 292 12.99 -12.14 15.01
CA SER A 292 11.84 -12.16 14.14
C SER A 292 11.83 -13.39 13.24
N PHE A 293 12.97 -13.72 12.62
CA PHE A 293 13.14 -14.90 11.80
C PHE A 293 12.87 -16.20 12.55
N VAL A 294 13.45 -16.37 13.74
CA VAL A 294 13.40 -17.64 14.49
C VAL A 294 12.13 -17.77 15.32
N PHE A 295 11.71 -16.70 16.01
CA PHE A 295 10.65 -16.77 17.00
C PHE A 295 9.34 -16.15 16.54
N HIS A 296 9.35 -14.93 16.00
CA HIS A 296 8.10 -14.25 15.65
C HIS A 296 7.37 -14.94 14.51
N THR A 297 8.08 -15.65 13.66
CA THR A 297 7.52 -16.53 12.62
C THR A 297 6.49 -17.52 13.16
N LEU A 298 6.77 -18.12 14.32
CA LEU A 298 5.88 -19.10 14.92
C LEU A 298 5.03 -18.52 16.06
N ILE A 299 5.59 -17.60 16.84
CA ILE A 299 5.00 -17.07 18.07
C ILE A 299 4.95 -15.56 17.98
N ALA A 300 3.78 -15.00 17.81
CA ALA A 300 3.58 -13.55 17.78
C ALA A 300 4.00 -12.94 19.13
N PRO A 301 4.91 -11.95 19.15
CA PRO A 301 5.18 -11.16 20.33
C PRO A 301 4.07 -10.11 20.53
N ALA A 302 4.20 -9.25 21.54
CA ALA A 302 3.31 -8.11 21.69
C ALA A 302 3.40 -7.20 20.47
N ILE A 303 2.23 -6.82 19.93
CA ILE A 303 2.12 -5.91 18.79
C ILE A 303 2.68 -4.54 19.18
N ARG A 304 3.45 -3.95 18.29
CA ARG A 304 3.84 -2.54 18.33
C ARG A 304 3.22 -1.80 17.17
N PHE A 305 2.89 -0.54 17.43
CA PHE A 305 2.52 0.42 16.41
C PHE A 305 3.72 1.30 16.16
N ILE A 306 4.17 1.34 14.92
CA ILE A 306 5.23 2.24 14.49
C ILE A 306 4.55 3.40 13.78
N ASP A 307 4.93 4.61 14.16
CA ASP A 307 4.45 5.83 13.53
C ASP A 307 5.29 6.08 12.27
N ASP A 308 4.64 6.15 11.13
CA ASP A 308 5.23 6.78 9.95
C ASP A 308 5.16 8.31 10.13
N ASP A 309 6.15 9.03 9.58
CA ASP A 309 6.39 10.47 9.78
C ASP A 309 5.27 11.42 9.29
N GLY A 310 4.05 10.92 9.15
CA GLY A 310 2.87 11.68 8.75
C GLY A 310 2.00 12.06 9.94
N TYR A 311 2.19 13.27 10.48
CA TYR A 311 1.28 13.85 11.46
C TYR A 311 0.35 14.86 10.81
N ILE A 312 -0.96 14.78 11.07
CA ILE A 312 -1.83 15.95 10.98
C ILE A 312 -1.97 16.54 12.37
N GLN A 313 -1.59 17.79 12.51
CA GLN A 313 -1.87 18.54 13.71
C GLN A 313 -3.29 19.10 13.63
N VAL A 314 -4.15 18.65 14.53
CA VAL A 314 -5.52 19.13 14.67
C VAL A 314 -5.61 19.80 16.04
N GLY A 315 -5.30 21.08 16.10
CA GLY A 315 -5.19 21.83 17.34
C GLY A 315 -4.02 21.40 18.23
N ASP A 316 -4.29 21.30 19.52
CA ASP A 316 -3.31 20.78 20.49
C ASP A 316 -3.14 19.26 20.40
N ASP A 317 -4.06 18.56 19.68
CA ASP A 317 -4.01 17.13 19.45
C ASP A 317 -3.33 16.82 18.11
N SER A 318 -2.24 16.08 18.14
CA SER A 318 -1.63 15.50 16.95
C SER A 318 -2.35 14.20 16.59
N VAL A 319 -3.02 14.15 15.45
CA VAL A 319 -3.59 12.91 14.92
C VAL A 319 -2.58 12.24 14.00
N ARG A 320 -2.17 11.07 14.38
CA ARG A 320 -1.26 10.24 13.58
C ARG A 320 -2.04 9.59 12.44
N LEU A 321 -1.66 9.86 11.21
CA LEU A 321 -2.36 9.38 10.02
C LEU A 321 -1.87 8.03 9.51
N ALA A 322 -0.63 7.69 9.81
CA ALA A 322 -0.04 6.44 9.37
C ALA A 322 0.59 5.73 10.56
N GLN A 323 -0.04 4.66 11.00
CA GLN A 323 0.54 3.69 11.91
C GLN A 323 0.58 2.35 11.21
N ARG A 324 1.65 1.61 11.37
CA ARG A 324 1.79 0.25 10.89
C ARG A 324 1.98 -0.73 12.05
N LEU A 325 1.49 -1.93 11.87
CA LEU A 325 1.79 -3.03 12.77
C LEU A 325 3.23 -3.50 12.58
N ALA A 326 3.93 -3.80 13.68
CA ALA A 326 5.27 -4.33 13.64
C ALA A 326 5.53 -5.33 14.78
N PHE A 327 6.35 -6.33 14.47
CA PHE A 327 6.90 -7.30 15.43
C PHE A 327 8.41 -7.17 15.59
N GLN A 328 9.11 -6.57 14.64
CA GLN A 328 10.58 -6.51 14.53
C GLN A 328 11.29 -6.11 15.84
N PHE A 329 10.73 -5.11 16.53
CA PHE A 329 11.33 -4.57 17.75
C PHE A 329 10.76 -5.15 19.04
N SER A 330 9.89 -6.14 18.96
CA SER A 330 9.30 -6.79 20.13
C SER A 330 10.18 -7.96 20.60
N THR A 331 10.26 -8.14 21.90
CA THR A 331 11.02 -9.28 22.46
C THR A 331 10.20 -10.57 22.33
N PRO A 332 10.82 -11.71 21.98
CA PRO A 332 10.13 -12.99 21.94
C PRO A 332 9.43 -13.30 23.28
N GLY A 333 8.16 -13.72 23.21
CA GLY A 333 7.36 -14.02 24.40
C GLY A 333 6.76 -12.82 25.12
N SER A 334 6.94 -11.60 24.62
CA SER A 334 6.42 -10.37 25.25
C SER A 334 4.89 -10.26 25.26
N ALA A 335 4.17 -11.07 24.48
CA ALA A 335 2.72 -11.09 24.46
C ALA A 335 2.06 -11.66 25.75
N GLY A 336 2.83 -12.36 26.59
CA GLY A 336 2.35 -12.88 27.85
C GLY A 336 2.88 -14.29 28.18
N PRO A 337 2.38 -14.92 29.26
CA PRO A 337 2.89 -16.22 29.73
C PRO A 337 2.82 -17.34 28.68
N LEU A 338 1.73 -17.39 27.91
CA LEU A 338 1.58 -18.40 26.84
C LEU A 338 2.64 -18.21 25.74
N GLY A 339 2.92 -16.95 25.37
CA GLY A 339 3.98 -16.63 24.41
C GLY A 339 5.35 -17.06 24.92
N LEU A 340 5.66 -16.80 26.20
CA LEU A 340 6.93 -17.20 26.81
C LEU A 340 7.10 -18.72 26.86
N ILE A 341 6.07 -19.47 27.28
CA ILE A 341 6.07 -20.96 27.28
C ILE A 341 6.28 -21.45 25.83
N ALA A 342 5.58 -20.88 24.87
CA ALA A 342 5.72 -21.27 23.47
C ALA A 342 7.15 -21.04 22.94
N VAL A 343 7.81 -19.92 23.30
CA VAL A 343 9.21 -19.65 22.95
C VAL A 343 10.15 -20.71 23.51
N CYS A 344 9.96 -21.12 24.77
CA CYS A 344 10.78 -22.18 25.39
C CYS A 344 10.59 -23.55 24.67
N LEU A 345 9.34 -23.92 24.40
CA LEU A 345 9.01 -25.16 23.70
C LEU A 345 9.56 -25.16 22.27
N TRP A 346 9.43 -24.04 21.57
CA TRP A 346 9.97 -23.88 20.22
C TRP A 346 11.49 -23.97 20.19
N SER A 347 12.16 -23.33 21.12
CA SER A 347 13.62 -23.42 21.26
C SER A 347 14.09 -24.86 21.43
N ALA A 348 13.40 -25.62 22.28
CA ALA A 348 13.73 -27.03 22.49
C ALA A 348 13.55 -27.89 21.23
N LEU A 349 12.45 -27.66 20.47
CA LEU A 349 12.19 -28.33 19.20
C LEU A 349 13.22 -27.98 18.14
N LEU A 350 13.56 -26.68 17.99
CA LEU A 350 14.57 -26.23 17.03
C LEU A 350 15.97 -26.78 17.35
N LEU A 351 16.39 -26.75 18.61
CA LEU A 351 17.68 -27.31 19.02
C LEU A 351 17.75 -28.82 18.72
N ASN A 352 16.65 -29.54 18.97
CA ASN A 352 16.57 -30.97 18.60
C ASN A 352 16.62 -31.16 17.08
N GLY A 353 15.88 -30.30 16.31
CA GLY A 353 15.90 -30.33 14.86
C GLY A 353 17.28 -30.04 14.27
N LEU A 354 17.98 -29.03 14.78
CA LEU A 354 19.37 -28.71 14.39
C LEU A 354 20.32 -29.81 14.69
N TRP A 355 20.20 -30.44 15.89
CA TRP A 355 20.98 -31.60 16.23
C TRP A 355 20.76 -32.74 15.22
N ARG A 356 19.51 -33.03 14.86
CA ARG A 356 19.16 -34.04 13.85
C ARG A 356 19.59 -33.68 12.45
N LEU A 357 19.51 -32.40 12.06
CA LEU A 357 20.00 -31.91 10.77
C LEU A 357 21.48 -32.35 10.54
N VAL A 358 22.29 -32.30 11.60
CA VAL A 358 23.73 -32.65 11.52
C VAL A 358 23.96 -34.16 11.70
N THR A 359 23.30 -34.81 12.66
CA THR A 359 23.63 -36.16 13.09
C THR A 359 22.89 -37.31 12.40
N MET A 360 21.83 -37.00 11.62
CA MET A 360 21.03 -38.01 10.92
C MET A 360 21.79 -38.53 9.69
N ASP A 361 21.83 -39.85 9.47
CA ASP A 361 22.52 -40.44 8.30
C ASP A 361 21.66 -40.44 7.01
N ARG A 362 20.36 -40.17 7.14
CA ARG A 362 19.41 -40.27 6.03
C ARG A 362 19.16 -38.90 5.38
N GLN A 363 18.71 -38.92 4.11
CA GLN A 363 18.23 -37.75 3.36
C GLN A 363 19.23 -36.57 3.31
N LEU A 364 20.51 -36.88 3.11
CA LEU A 364 21.58 -35.87 3.11
C LEU A 364 21.29 -34.74 2.14
N ARG A 365 20.78 -35.00 0.91
CA ARG A 365 20.48 -33.99 -0.10
C ARG A 365 19.43 -33.03 0.40
N PHE A 366 18.32 -33.55 0.95
CA PHE A 366 17.25 -32.68 1.49
C PHE A 366 17.77 -31.83 2.66
N ARG A 367 18.54 -32.41 3.58
CA ARG A 367 19.11 -31.70 4.73
C ARG A 367 20.06 -30.56 4.31
N LEU A 368 20.89 -30.81 3.30
CA LEU A 368 21.80 -29.79 2.75
C LEU A 368 21.00 -28.64 2.08
N VAL A 369 19.98 -28.96 1.27
CA VAL A 369 19.11 -27.98 0.65
C VAL A 369 18.36 -27.18 1.72
N LEU A 370 17.78 -27.83 2.73
CA LEU A 370 17.09 -27.19 3.84
C LEU A 370 18.00 -26.23 4.62
N ALA A 371 19.22 -26.72 4.99
CA ALA A 371 20.18 -25.87 5.70
C ALA A 371 20.62 -24.66 4.88
N THR A 372 20.91 -24.86 3.59
CA THR A 372 21.32 -23.78 2.69
C THR A 372 20.20 -22.77 2.49
N LEU A 373 18.94 -23.21 2.33
CA LEU A 373 17.79 -22.31 2.22
C LEU A 373 17.58 -21.49 3.50
N LEU A 374 17.64 -22.11 4.69
CA LEU A 374 17.52 -21.39 5.96
C LEU A 374 18.62 -20.34 6.15
N LEU A 375 19.87 -20.69 5.80
CA LEU A 375 20.99 -19.75 5.84
C LEU A 375 20.83 -18.63 4.82
N PHE A 376 20.36 -18.94 3.62
CA PHE A 376 20.10 -17.96 2.56
C PHE A 376 19.01 -16.97 2.98
N GLU A 377 17.86 -17.46 3.45
CA GLU A 377 16.74 -16.61 3.91
C GLU A 377 17.17 -15.73 5.09
N LEU A 378 17.87 -16.28 6.08
CA LEU A 378 18.39 -15.48 7.20
C LEU A 378 19.37 -14.39 6.70
N SER A 379 20.31 -14.77 5.81
CA SER A 379 21.30 -13.83 5.25
C SER A 379 20.63 -12.76 4.40
N LEU A 380 19.59 -13.11 3.63
CA LEU A 380 18.81 -12.18 2.84
C LEU A 380 18.17 -11.12 3.74
N HIS A 381 17.49 -11.53 4.82
CA HIS A 381 16.81 -10.61 5.72
C HIS A 381 17.77 -9.81 6.62
N MET A 382 19.02 -10.27 6.83
CA MET A 382 20.06 -9.45 7.45
C MET A 382 20.46 -8.24 6.58
N VAL A 383 20.14 -8.26 5.29
CA VAL A 383 20.53 -7.21 4.33
C VAL A 383 19.33 -6.49 3.72
N TYR A 384 18.15 -7.13 3.71
CA TYR A 384 17.00 -6.66 2.94
C TYR A 384 15.70 -6.73 3.74
N GLY A 385 14.88 -5.68 3.62
CA GLY A 385 13.54 -5.56 4.23
C GLY A 385 13.59 -4.90 5.61
N GLU A 386 12.54 -4.17 5.96
CA GLU A 386 12.42 -3.46 7.25
C GLU A 386 11.74 -4.30 8.33
N GLU A 387 10.71 -5.08 7.97
CA GLU A 387 9.97 -5.96 8.86
C GLU A 387 10.12 -7.42 8.41
N THR A 388 10.96 -8.19 9.11
CA THR A 388 11.25 -9.61 8.76
C THR A 388 10.00 -10.48 8.83
N PHE A 389 9.05 -10.15 9.73
CA PHE A 389 7.80 -10.92 9.88
C PHE A 389 6.95 -10.91 8.61
N THR A 390 7.02 -9.86 7.80
CA THR A 390 6.32 -9.74 6.51
C THR A 390 6.64 -10.91 5.57
N TYR A 391 7.88 -11.38 5.59
CA TYR A 391 8.36 -12.48 4.75
C TYR A 391 8.29 -13.87 5.40
N SER A 392 7.76 -13.94 6.63
CA SER A 392 7.86 -15.13 7.49
C SER A 392 7.27 -16.42 6.89
N LEU A 393 6.26 -16.32 6.01
CA LEU A 393 5.72 -17.49 5.32
C LEU A 393 6.76 -18.23 4.47
N ASN A 394 7.75 -17.55 3.87
CA ASN A 394 8.75 -18.18 3.01
C ASN A 394 9.61 -19.20 3.80
N PHE A 395 9.91 -18.90 5.04
CA PHE A 395 10.76 -19.76 5.88
C PHE A 395 10.01 -20.56 6.96
N THR A 396 8.72 -20.29 7.19
CA THR A 396 7.88 -21.09 8.12
C THR A 396 7.93 -22.59 7.81
N PRO A 397 7.67 -23.08 6.58
CA PRO A 397 7.71 -24.50 6.30
C PRO A 397 9.11 -25.09 6.43
N LEU A 398 10.16 -24.29 6.20
CA LEU A 398 11.56 -24.72 6.40
C LEU A 398 11.86 -24.98 7.88
N LEU A 399 11.45 -24.04 8.75
CA LEU A 399 11.63 -24.19 10.21
C LEU A 399 10.79 -25.33 10.77
N ILE A 400 9.57 -25.53 10.28
CA ILE A 400 8.70 -26.66 10.67
C ILE A 400 9.32 -27.98 10.21
N ALA A 401 9.82 -28.07 8.96
CA ALA A 401 10.47 -29.24 8.45
C ALA A 401 11.75 -29.56 9.27
N LEU A 402 12.55 -28.56 9.64
CA LEU A 402 13.69 -28.70 10.52
C LEU A 402 13.30 -29.29 11.87
N ALA A 403 12.31 -28.75 12.55
CA ALA A 403 11.84 -29.24 13.84
C ALA A 403 11.26 -30.67 13.74
N ALA A 404 10.56 -30.97 12.62
CA ALA A 404 9.98 -32.27 12.35
C ALA A 404 11.02 -33.40 12.18
N LEU A 405 12.30 -33.10 11.82
CA LEU A 405 13.39 -34.07 11.79
C LEU A 405 13.55 -34.81 13.14
N GLY A 406 13.20 -34.14 14.24
CA GLY A 406 13.20 -34.74 15.57
C GLY A 406 12.30 -35.99 15.70
N THR A 407 11.22 -36.08 14.91
CA THR A 407 10.30 -37.24 14.94
C THR A 407 10.89 -38.50 14.30
N LEU A 408 11.95 -38.36 13.51
CA LEU A 408 12.65 -39.45 12.85
C LEU A 408 13.69 -40.13 13.78
N SER A 409 13.58 -39.90 15.08
CA SER A 409 14.51 -40.34 16.11
C SER A 409 13.83 -41.15 17.22
N PRO A 410 14.58 -41.89 18.08
CA PRO A 410 14.02 -42.59 19.25
C PRO A 410 13.26 -41.66 20.23
N GLY A 411 13.61 -40.35 20.28
CA GLY A 411 12.94 -39.35 21.10
C GLY A 411 11.58 -38.85 20.55
N ARG A 412 11.06 -39.49 19.50
CA ARG A 412 9.80 -39.12 18.83
C ARG A 412 8.62 -38.81 19.78
N PRO A 413 8.31 -39.63 20.84
CA PRO A 413 7.15 -39.33 21.70
C PRO A 413 7.29 -37.97 22.41
N ALA A 414 8.47 -37.66 22.93
CA ALA A 414 8.72 -36.35 23.57
C ALA A 414 8.59 -35.20 22.58
N VAL A 415 9.11 -35.35 21.37
CA VAL A 415 9.00 -34.35 20.30
C VAL A 415 7.52 -34.09 19.95
N LEU A 416 6.69 -35.13 19.88
CA LEU A 416 5.25 -34.98 19.59
C LEU A 416 4.51 -34.28 20.72
N VAL A 417 4.80 -34.58 21.97
CA VAL A 417 4.20 -33.92 23.14
C VAL A 417 4.58 -32.43 23.13
N LEU A 418 5.87 -32.14 22.96
CA LEU A 418 6.33 -30.72 22.88
C LEU A 418 5.70 -29.99 21.72
N ALA A 419 5.62 -30.61 20.54
CA ALA A 419 4.98 -29.96 19.35
C ALA A 419 3.48 -29.77 19.55
N GLY A 420 2.76 -30.70 20.18
CA GLY A 420 1.35 -30.58 20.50
C GLY A 420 1.07 -29.46 21.51
N LEU A 421 1.85 -29.41 22.60
CA LEU A 421 1.77 -28.32 23.60
C LEU A 421 2.10 -26.94 22.96
N LEU A 422 3.14 -26.93 22.14
CA LEU A 422 3.51 -25.70 21.42
C LEU A 422 2.39 -25.22 20.49
N ALA A 423 1.80 -26.14 19.71
CA ALA A 423 0.70 -25.80 18.82
C ALA A 423 -0.49 -25.17 19.56
N LEU A 424 -0.80 -25.69 20.76
CA LEU A 424 -1.86 -25.14 21.61
C LEU A 424 -1.48 -23.75 22.16
N CYS A 425 -0.29 -23.63 22.81
CA CYS A 425 0.15 -22.37 23.42
C CYS A 425 0.34 -21.27 22.36
N ALA A 426 1.01 -21.60 21.24
CA ALA A 426 1.22 -20.65 20.15
C ALA A 426 -0.11 -20.27 19.47
N GLY A 427 -1.00 -21.25 19.22
CA GLY A 427 -2.29 -20.99 18.61
C GLY A 427 -3.15 -20.00 19.42
N LEU A 428 -3.24 -20.22 20.74
CA LEU A 428 -3.98 -19.32 21.65
C LEU A 428 -3.34 -17.93 21.72
N ASN A 429 -2.01 -17.87 21.87
CA ASN A 429 -1.26 -16.62 21.90
C ASN A 429 -1.43 -15.83 20.59
N ASN A 430 -1.20 -16.48 19.45
CA ASN A 430 -1.22 -15.85 18.14
C ASN A 430 -2.62 -15.40 17.74
N TRP A 431 -3.65 -16.19 18.08
CA TRP A 431 -5.04 -15.78 17.88
C TRP A 431 -5.41 -14.54 18.70
N GLN A 432 -4.96 -14.47 19.94
CA GLN A 432 -5.16 -13.29 20.79
C GLN A 432 -4.49 -12.06 20.18
N GLN A 433 -3.24 -12.19 19.69
CA GLN A 433 -2.52 -11.09 19.04
C GLN A 433 -3.19 -10.70 17.70
N PHE A 434 -3.66 -11.67 16.91
CA PHE A 434 -4.39 -11.40 15.67
C PHE A 434 -5.68 -10.61 15.94
N ARG A 435 -6.48 -11.02 16.94
CA ARG A 435 -7.67 -10.27 17.35
C ARG A 435 -7.32 -8.86 17.79
N GLN A 436 -6.27 -8.68 18.58
CA GLN A 436 -5.82 -7.35 18.99
C GLN A 436 -5.41 -6.50 17.78
N ALA A 437 -4.75 -7.08 16.76
CA ALA A 437 -4.41 -6.39 15.52
C ALA A 437 -5.65 -5.92 14.75
N THR A 438 -6.64 -6.81 14.58
CA THR A 438 -7.88 -6.46 13.87
C THR A 438 -8.75 -5.48 14.66
N GLU A 439 -8.85 -5.63 15.98
CA GLU A 439 -9.56 -4.69 16.85
C GLU A 439 -8.89 -3.31 16.83
N SER A 440 -7.57 -3.24 16.88
CA SER A 440 -6.84 -1.96 16.76
C SER A 440 -7.10 -1.28 15.43
N ALA A 441 -7.14 -2.06 14.34
CA ALA A 441 -7.45 -1.54 13.02
C ALA A 441 -8.88 -0.96 12.93
N THR A 442 -9.85 -1.57 13.62
CA THR A 442 -11.23 -1.03 13.65
C THR A 442 -11.34 0.28 14.41
N HIS A 443 -10.44 0.57 15.35
CA HIS A 443 -10.41 1.85 16.06
C HIS A 443 -9.93 3.01 15.18
N PHE A 444 -9.21 2.77 14.09
CA PHE A 444 -8.84 3.84 13.15
C PHE A 444 -10.03 4.41 12.38
N THR A 445 -10.99 3.58 12.01
CA THR A 445 -12.20 4.02 11.31
C THR A 445 -13.10 4.88 12.19
N PRO A 446 -13.45 4.47 13.44
CA PRO A 446 -14.19 5.32 14.35
C PRO A 446 -13.46 6.61 14.76
N GLN A 447 -12.13 6.61 14.86
CA GLN A 447 -11.38 7.85 15.14
C GLN A 447 -11.50 8.85 13.99
N ARG A 448 -11.43 8.39 12.74
CA ARG A 448 -11.67 9.23 11.57
C ARG A 448 -13.12 9.74 11.54
N ASP A 449 -14.08 8.85 11.78
CA ASP A 449 -15.51 9.19 11.83
C ASP A 449 -15.85 10.04 13.06
N ALA A 450 -15.20 9.78 14.20
CA ALA A 450 -15.32 10.59 15.42
C ALA A 450 -14.68 11.98 15.22
N MET A 451 -13.53 12.08 14.56
CA MET A 451 -12.94 13.37 14.18
C MET A 451 -13.84 14.12 13.22
N THR A 452 -14.34 13.47 12.19
CA THR A 452 -15.29 14.08 11.24
C THR A 452 -16.56 14.52 11.98
N SER A 453 -17.05 13.71 12.93
CA SER A 453 -18.20 14.04 13.76
C SER A 453 -17.92 15.15 14.76
N LEU A 454 -16.73 15.20 15.37
CA LEU A 454 -16.30 16.29 16.26
C LEU A 454 -16.16 17.60 15.49
N MET A 455 -15.57 17.55 14.30
CA MET A 455 -15.48 18.70 13.39
C MET A 455 -16.85 19.20 12.93
N GLN A 456 -17.86 18.30 12.88
CA GLN A 456 -19.24 18.65 12.52
C GLN A 456 -20.09 19.11 13.70
N LYS A 457 -19.80 18.67 14.94
CA LYS A 457 -20.67 18.86 16.12
C LYS A 457 -20.29 20.04 17.01
N ASP A 458 -19.10 20.60 16.87
CA ASP A 458 -18.66 21.73 17.68
C ASP A 458 -18.52 22.99 16.81
N PRO A 459 -19.61 23.77 16.65
CA PRO A 459 -19.58 25.00 15.86
C PRO A 459 -18.67 26.09 16.45
N ASP A 460 -18.31 25.97 17.72
CA ASP A 460 -17.43 26.92 18.39
C ASP A 460 -15.94 26.57 18.24
N ARG A 461 -15.62 25.40 17.69
CA ARG A 461 -14.23 25.02 17.37
C ARG A 461 -13.83 25.65 16.02
N PRO A 462 -12.82 26.51 16.04
CA PRO A 462 -12.38 27.22 14.82
C PRO A 462 -11.47 26.36 13.92
N TRP A 463 -11.78 25.09 13.72
CA TRP A 463 -10.93 24.18 12.96
C TRP A 463 -11.28 24.19 11.47
N PRO A 464 -10.29 24.28 10.56
CA PRO A 464 -10.54 24.00 9.17
C PRO A 464 -10.95 22.55 8.98
N ARG A 465 -11.90 22.30 8.10
CA ARG A 465 -12.20 20.94 7.67
C ARG A 465 -11.03 20.47 6.81
N SER A 466 -10.22 19.58 7.32
CA SER A 466 -9.09 18.99 6.58
C SER A 466 -9.53 17.91 5.58
N VAL A 467 -10.82 17.69 5.42
CA VAL A 467 -11.36 16.60 4.59
C VAL A 467 -11.98 17.16 3.32
N GLY A 468 -11.22 17.13 2.23
CA GLY A 468 -11.76 17.39 0.90
C GLY A 468 -11.66 18.84 0.41
N HIS A 469 -10.58 19.55 0.72
CA HIS A 469 -10.34 20.86 0.09
C HIS A 469 -9.90 20.72 -1.37
N ILE A 470 -10.23 21.73 -2.15
CA ILE A 470 -9.87 21.82 -3.56
C ILE A 470 -8.74 22.84 -3.69
N PRO A 471 -7.51 22.41 -4.02
CA PRO A 471 -6.44 23.33 -4.37
C PRO A 471 -6.63 23.86 -5.80
N LEU A 472 -6.44 25.13 -6.03
CA LEU A 472 -6.44 25.75 -7.36
C LEU A 472 -5.27 26.73 -7.50
N ALA A 473 -4.60 26.67 -8.64
CA ALA A 473 -3.56 27.62 -9.02
C ALA A 473 -3.56 27.84 -10.55
N VAL A 474 -2.86 28.87 -10.99
CA VAL A 474 -2.56 29.03 -12.41
C VAL A 474 -1.54 27.93 -12.80
N PRO A 475 -1.73 27.26 -13.94
CA PRO A 475 -0.78 26.26 -14.42
C PRO A 475 0.67 26.76 -14.42
N GLY A 476 1.58 25.94 -13.90
CA GLY A 476 3.00 26.29 -13.75
C GLY A 476 3.33 27.15 -12.53
N ALA A 477 2.35 27.53 -11.72
CA ALA A 477 2.61 28.22 -10.45
C ALA A 477 3.34 27.31 -9.46
N PRO A 478 4.29 27.85 -8.67
CA PRO A 478 4.91 27.05 -7.61
C PRO A 478 3.88 26.68 -6.54
N GLU A 479 4.16 25.61 -5.81
CA GLU A 479 3.33 25.06 -4.73
C GLU A 479 2.86 26.15 -3.73
N ALA A 480 3.75 27.05 -3.36
CA ALA A 480 3.45 28.14 -2.45
C ALA A 480 2.35 29.10 -2.94
N GLU A 481 1.98 29.03 -4.19
CA GLU A 481 0.96 29.90 -4.80
C GLU A 481 -0.39 29.18 -5.02
N HIS A 482 -0.55 27.95 -4.52
CA HIS A 482 -1.82 27.24 -4.58
C HIS A 482 -2.81 27.83 -3.59
N ALA A 483 -4.00 28.16 -4.07
CA ALA A 483 -5.13 28.54 -3.22
C ALA A 483 -5.90 27.30 -2.78
N TYR A 484 -6.51 27.35 -1.61
CA TYR A 484 -7.24 26.23 -1.02
C TYR A 484 -8.69 26.62 -0.73
N HIS A 485 -9.62 25.77 -1.16
CA HIS A 485 -11.06 25.93 -0.96
C HIS A 485 -11.61 24.77 -0.15
N GLU A 486 -12.28 25.07 0.93
CA GLU A 486 -12.97 24.09 1.77
C GLU A 486 -14.42 23.87 1.30
N PRO A 487 -15.05 22.73 1.61
CA PRO A 487 -16.44 22.46 1.21
C PRO A 487 -17.42 23.54 1.66
N GLY A 488 -17.29 24.06 2.88
CA GLY A 488 -18.16 25.13 3.41
C GLY A 488 -17.89 26.53 2.86
N GLY A 489 -16.93 26.68 1.95
CA GLY A 489 -16.58 27.98 1.35
C GLY A 489 -15.46 28.73 2.04
N ASP A 490 -14.80 28.15 3.04
CA ASP A 490 -13.56 28.70 3.59
C ASP A 490 -12.47 28.69 2.51
N PHE A 491 -11.57 29.65 2.61
CA PHE A 491 -10.59 29.90 1.58
C PHE A 491 -9.26 30.39 2.16
N SER A 492 -8.16 29.89 1.60
CA SER A 492 -6.82 30.45 1.78
C SER A 492 -6.23 30.79 0.42
N PRO A 493 -5.73 32.03 0.19
CA PRO A 493 -5.30 32.46 -1.14
C PRO A 493 -4.00 31.81 -1.60
N GLN A 494 -3.20 31.28 -0.69
CA GLN A 494 -1.98 30.52 -0.97
C GLN A 494 -1.48 29.79 0.28
N ALA A 495 -0.52 28.90 0.13
CA ALA A 495 0.21 28.23 1.21
C ALA A 495 1.56 28.94 1.50
N PRO A 496 1.95 29.19 2.76
CA PRO A 496 1.10 29.33 3.93
C PRO A 496 0.51 30.75 4.03
N SER A 497 -0.81 30.86 4.05
CA SER A 497 -1.49 32.14 4.27
C SER A 497 -2.65 31.99 5.26
N PHE A 498 -3.23 33.09 5.63
CA PHE A 498 -4.42 33.12 6.48
C PHE A 498 -5.63 32.45 5.81
N GLY A 499 -6.63 32.13 6.61
CA GLY A 499 -7.94 31.68 6.15
C GLY A 499 -8.98 32.78 6.14
N VAL A 500 -9.93 32.68 5.20
CA VAL A 500 -11.17 33.47 5.16
C VAL A 500 -12.32 32.54 5.49
N SER A 501 -13.09 32.86 6.55
CA SER A 501 -14.23 32.06 7.02
C SER A 501 -15.51 32.87 6.98
N LEU A 502 -16.65 32.20 6.80
CA LEU A 502 -17.98 32.81 6.69
C LEU A 502 -18.82 32.41 7.91
N TRP A 503 -19.32 33.41 8.63
CA TRP A 503 -20.16 33.24 9.80
C TRP A 503 -21.51 33.94 9.65
N LEU A 504 -22.56 33.33 10.16
CA LEU A 504 -23.87 33.91 10.36
C LEU A 504 -24.12 33.98 11.86
N CYS A 505 -24.32 35.17 12.38
CA CYS A 505 -24.31 35.45 13.81
C CYS A 505 -25.71 35.96 14.28
N ASP A 506 -25.97 35.78 15.59
CA ASP A 506 -27.10 36.39 16.26
C ASP A 506 -26.91 37.92 16.42
N ALA A 507 -27.87 38.58 17.08
CA ALA A 507 -27.83 40.03 17.35
C ALA A 507 -26.69 40.40 18.29
N GLU A 508 -26.25 39.50 19.13
CA GLU A 508 -25.14 39.65 20.10
C GLU A 508 -23.77 39.35 19.43
N GLY A 509 -23.75 38.93 18.19
CA GLY A 509 -22.55 38.60 17.44
C GLY A 509 -22.01 37.21 17.68
N ARG A 510 -22.74 36.32 18.36
CA ARG A 510 -22.32 34.93 18.53
C ARG A 510 -22.60 34.13 17.25
N PRO A 511 -21.67 33.25 16.83
CA PRO A 511 -21.87 32.45 15.61
C PRO A 511 -23.00 31.43 15.82
N LEU A 512 -23.95 31.41 14.90
CA LEU A 512 -25.03 30.41 14.83
C LEU A 512 -24.76 29.38 13.75
N VAL A 513 -24.22 29.83 12.62
CA VAL A 513 -23.79 28.98 11.50
C VAL A 513 -22.42 29.46 11.06
N THR A 514 -21.49 28.55 10.93
CA THR A 514 -20.15 28.85 10.40
C THR A 514 -19.90 27.99 9.16
N SER A 515 -19.02 28.43 8.28
CA SER A 515 -18.59 27.66 7.12
C SER A 515 -18.02 26.27 7.50
N GLN A 516 -17.51 26.13 8.73
CA GLN A 516 -17.04 24.84 9.26
C GLN A 516 -18.15 23.97 9.87
N SER A 517 -19.27 24.56 10.29
CA SER A 517 -20.35 23.85 11.00
C SER A 517 -21.47 23.30 10.10
N VAL A 518 -21.57 23.77 8.85
CA VAL A 518 -22.57 23.26 7.90
C VAL A 518 -22.31 21.78 7.62
N PRO A 519 -23.29 20.87 7.81
CA PRO A 519 -23.12 19.46 7.49
C PRO A 519 -22.73 19.23 6.03
N LEU A 520 -21.83 18.28 5.76
CA LEU A 520 -21.37 18.01 4.39
C LEU A 520 -22.51 17.61 3.44
N ASN A 521 -23.55 16.96 3.95
CA ASN A 521 -24.73 16.59 3.15
C ASN A 521 -25.57 17.81 2.73
N ASP A 522 -25.43 18.93 3.41
CA ASP A 522 -26.13 20.18 3.11
C ASP A 522 -25.30 21.13 2.21
N ILE A 523 -24.10 20.70 1.82
CA ILE A 523 -23.20 21.47 0.97
C ILE A 523 -23.22 20.91 -0.45
N GLN A 524 -23.54 21.78 -1.40
CA GLN A 524 -23.34 21.52 -2.82
C GLN A 524 -22.21 22.40 -3.34
N GLN A 525 -21.10 21.79 -3.74
CA GLN A 525 -19.97 22.48 -4.32
C GLN A 525 -19.85 22.17 -5.81
N THR A 526 -19.71 23.20 -6.64
CA THR A 526 -19.64 23.08 -8.10
C THR A 526 -18.58 24.00 -8.68
N PHE A 527 -17.99 23.61 -9.81
CA PHE A 527 -17.17 24.49 -10.62
C PHE A 527 -18.07 25.35 -11.51
N GLU A 528 -17.72 26.62 -11.62
CA GLU A 528 -18.39 27.57 -12.51
C GLU A 528 -17.38 28.22 -13.47
N PRO A 529 -17.81 28.66 -14.69
CA PRO A 529 -16.93 29.39 -15.58
C PRO A 529 -16.38 30.67 -14.92
N SER A 530 -15.11 30.95 -15.14
CA SER A 530 -14.46 32.17 -14.67
C SER A 530 -13.85 32.96 -15.81
N THR A 531 -13.24 34.10 -15.52
CA THR A 531 -12.51 34.93 -16.49
C THR A 531 -11.24 34.25 -16.99
N HIS A 532 -10.71 33.27 -16.25
CA HIS A 532 -9.51 32.53 -16.61
C HIS A 532 -9.87 31.09 -17.00
N PRO A 533 -9.52 30.61 -18.19
CA PRO A 533 -9.95 29.28 -18.69
C PRO A 533 -9.47 28.11 -17.83
N HIS A 534 -8.31 28.24 -17.19
CA HIS A 534 -7.69 27.18 -16.39
C HIS A 534 -7.97 27.25 -14.89
N VAL A 535 -8.63 28.31 -14.40
CA VAL A 535 -8.93 28.47 -12.98
C VAL A 535 -10.43 28.73 -12.84
N PRO A 536 -11.25 27.67 -12.76
CA PRO A 536 -12.70 27.85 -12.62
C PRO A 536 -13.04 28.53 -11.30
N ALA A 537 -14.21 29.19 -11.26
CA ALA A 537 -14.78 29.63 -10.00
C ALA A 537 -15.30 28.41 -9.22
N ILE A 538 -15.22 28.47 -7.89
CA ILE A 538 -15.81 27.46 -7.01
C ILE A 538 -17.02 28.07 -6.32
N ALA A 539 -18.18 27.47 -6.59
CA ALA A 539 -19.43 27.83 -5.95
C ALA A 539 -19.81 26.83 -4.88
N THR A 540 -19.95 27.29 -3.66
CA THR A 540 -20.48 26.57 -2.52
C THR A 540 -21.91 27.04 -2.26
N ARG A 541 -22.88 26.14 -2.28
CA ARG A 541 -24.28 26.39 -1.97
C ARG A 541 -24.71 25.58 -0.77
N THR A 542 -25.36 26.28 0.15
CA THR A 542 -25.89 25.70 1.39
C THR A 542 -27.32 26.16 1.64
N PRO A 543 -28.08 25.58 2.54
CA PRO A 543 -29.39 26.11 2.93
C PRO A 543 -29.33 27.54 3.54
N TYR A 544 -28.16 27.97 3.98
CA TYR A 544 -27.97 29.21 4.73
C TYR A 544 -27.35 30.35 3.89
N TYR A 545 -26.50 30.00 2.93
CA TYR A 545 -25.78 30.97 2.10
C TYR A 545 -25.22 30.33 0.82
N ASP A 546 -24.95 31.18 -0.17
CA ASP A 546 -24.10 30.88 -1.30
C ASP A 546 -22.77 31.64 -1.20
N ALA A 547 -21.66 30.99 -1.55
CA ALA A 547 -20.34 31.59 -1.60
C ALA A 547 -19.63 31.17 -2.89
N VAL A 548 -19.22 32.14 -3.70
CA VAL A 548 -18.54 31.88 -4.98
C VAL A 548 -17.18 32.56 -4.97
N TRP A 549 -16.12 31.77 -4.97
CA TRP A 549 -14.76 32.25 -5.10
C TRP A 549 -14.32 32.23 -6.56
N THR A 550 -13.84 33.37 -7.05
CA THR A 550 -13.34 33.54 -8.42
C THR A 550 -12.00 34.24 -8.40
N ARG A 551 -11.03 33.73 -9.16
CA ARG A 551 -9.79 34.44 -9.39
C ARG A 551 -10.00 35.41 -10.53
N LEU A 552 -9.86 36.71 -10.28
CA LEU A 552 -10.06 37.76 -11.28
C LEU A 552 -8.82 37.93 -12.17
N ASP A 553 -7.65 37.93 -11.55
CA ASP A 553 -6.36 38.06 -12.24
C ASP A 553 -5.22 37.49 -11.37
N ALA A 554 -3.99 37.77 -11.72
CA ALA A 554 -2.82 37.27 -10.99
C ALA A 554 -2.77 37.72 -9.52
N THR A 555 -3.41 38.86 -9.19
CA THR A 555 -3.31 39.51 -7.89
C THR A 555 -4.60 39.54 -7.10
N HIS A 556 -5.73 39.28 -7.74
CA HIS A 556 -7.03 39.47 -7.13
C HIS A 556 -7.89 38.23 -7.12
N TRP A 557 -8.48 37.98 -5.94
CA TRP A 557 -9.56 37.04 -5.74
C TRP A 557 -10.84 37.77 -5.36
N GLU A 558 -11.97 37.28 -5.86
CA GLU A 558 -13.30 37.79 -5.53
C GLU A 558 -14.09 36.68 -4.80
N LEU A 559 -14.70 37.05 -3.68
CA LEU A 559 -15.80 36.30 -3.08
C LEU A 559 -17.09 37.02 -3.34
N ARG A 560 -18.08 36.36 -3.93
CA ARG A 560 -19.49 36.76 -3.87
C ARG A 560 -20.19 35.90 -2.82
N PHE A 561 -20.73 36.57 -1.80
CA PHE A 561 -21.35 35.91 -0.67
C PHE A 561 -22.82 36.37 -0.57
N LYS A 562 -23.77 35.41 -0.64
CA LYS A 562 -25.20 35.71 -0.54
C LYS A 562 -25.77 35.03 0.68
N ASN A 563 -26.34 35.79 1.60
CA ASN A 563 -26.99 35.33 2.82
C ASN A 563 -28.46 35.03 2.57
N HIS A 564 -28.92 33.81 2.90
CA HIS A 564 -30.31 33.36 2.76
C HIS A 564 -31.11 33.44 4.07
N THR A 565 -30.48 33.87 5.16
CA THR A 565 -31.05 33.84 6.50
C THR A 565 -31.33 35.24 7.03
N SER A 566 -32.00 35.31 8.17
CA SER A 566 -32.18 36.56 8.92
C SER A 566 -31.00 36.93 9.82
N HIS A 567 -29.94 36.09 9.85
CA HIS A 567 -28.75 36.27 10.71
C HIS A 567 -27.82 37.32 10.16
N THR A 568 -27.03 37.95 11.03
CA THR A 568 -26.04 38.97 10.63
C THR A 568 -24.79 38.24 10.08
N PRO A 569 -24.40 38.49 8.81
CA PRO A 569 -23.24 37.86 8.25
C PRO A 569 -21.95 38.51 8.71
N ALA A 570 -20.89 37.74 8.86
CA ALA A 570 -19.56 38.21 9.15
C ALA A 570 -18.53 37.45 8.35
N ILE A 571 -17.51 38.13 7.87
CA ILE A 571 -16.32 37.54 7.24
C ILE A 571 -15.19 37.62 8.26
N LEU A 572 -14.54 36.50 8.48
CA LEU A 572 -13.39 36.41 9.37
C LEU A 572 -12.12 36.16 8.57
N ILE A 573 -11.09 36.94 8.88
CA ILE A 573 -9.71 36.72 8.43
C ILE A 573 -8.97 36.16 9.63
N ARG A 574 -8.38 34.98 9.50
CA ARG A 574 -7.87 34.21 10.62
C ARG A 574 -6.57 33.53 10.29
N SER A 575 -5.74 33.24 11.32
CA SER A 575 -4.57 32.37 11.24
C SER A 575 -4.95 30.90 11.00
N VAL A 576 -6.22 30.55 11.23
CA VAL A 576 -6.78 29.22 10.98
C VAL A 576 -7.50 29.23 9.62
N GLY A 577 -7.24 28.21 8.82
CA GLY A 577 -7.83 28.05 7.50
C GLY A 577 -7.19 26.89 6.77
N PRO A 578 -7.58 26.57 5.53
CA PRO A 578 -7.04 25.44 4.79
C PRO A 578 -5.50 25.42 4.74
N ALA A 579 -4.85 26.58 4.61
CA ALA A 579 -3.39 26.67 4.57
C ALA A 579 -2.73 26.98 5.93
N GLY A 580 -3.49 27.38 6.94
CA GLY A 580 -3.02 27.54 8.34
C GLY A 580 -1.89 28.55 8.56
N GLY A 581 -1.81 29.61 7.74
CA GLY A 581 -0.72 30.58 7.80
C GLY A 581 -0.91 31.67 8.85
N PRO A 582 0.19 32.23 9.42
CA PRO A 582 0.13 33.18 10.51
C PRO A 582 -0.42 34.55 10.08
N VAL A 583 -1.18 35.16 11.00
CA VAL A 583 -1.58 36.57 10.94
C VAL A 583 -0.86 37.30 12.07
N THR A 584 0.18 38.06 11.74
CA THR A 584 1.03 38.75 12.71
C THR A 584 0.70 40.22 12.86
N GLU A 585 0.11 40.81 11.82
CA GLU A 585 -0.20 42.23 11.77
C GLU A 585 -1.47 42.51 10.97
N LEU A 586 -2.33 43.37 11.53
CA LEU A 586 -3.59 43.80 10.94
C LEU A 586 -3.75 45.30 11.10
N SER A 587 -4.21 46.01 10.06
CA SER A 587 -4.59 47.37 10.16
C SER A 587 -5.84 47.69 9.32
N TRP A 588 -6.73 48.52 9.87
CA TRP A 588 -7.96 48.95 9.22
C TRP A 588 -7.95 50.50 9.03
N ASP A 589 -8.00 50.94 7.80
CA ASP A 589 -7.95 52.36 7.47
C ASP A 589 -9.36 53.05 7.36
N GLY A 590 -10.43 52.28 7.43
CA GLY A 590 -11.80 52.71 7.27
C GLY A 590 -12.46 52.19 5.99
N GLU A 591 -11.69 51.72 5.00
CA GLU A 591 -12.17 51.18 3.74
C GLU A 591 -11.64 49.77 3.44
N GLN A 592 -10.40 49.51 3.85
CA GLN A 592 -9.74 48.23 3.60
C GLN A 592 -8.98 47.75 4.81
N LEU A 593 -8.86 46.41 4.88
CA LEU A 593 -8.04 45.70 5.87
C LEU A 593 -6.70 45.32 5.24
N ASP A 594 -5.60 45.74 5.84
CA ASP A 594 -4.26 45.28 5.54
C ASP A 594 -3.90 44.10 6.44
N ILE A 595 -3.26 43.06 5.86
CA ILE A 595 -2.86 41.86 6.52
C ILE A 595 -1.37 41.60 6.24
N ASN A 596 -0.54 41.60 7.29
CA ASN A 596 0.89 41.33 7.21
C ASN A 596 1.64 42.21 6.18
N HIS A 597 1.19 43.42 5.93
CA HIS A 597 1.73 44.33 4.89
C HIS A 597 1.84 43.74 3.48
N ARG A 598 1.08 42.70 3.21
CA ARG A 598 1.10 41.98 1.93
C ARG A 598 -0.28 41.92 1.27
N TRP A 599 -1.30 41.66 2.06
CA TRP A 599 -2.63 41.43 1.53
C TRP A 599 -3.57 42.53 1.92
N THR A 600 -4.47 42.90 1.01
CA THR A 600 -5.56 43.82 1.35
C THR A 600 -6.92 43.18 1.07
N VAL A 601 -7.88 43.49 1.93
CA VAL A 601 -9.27 43.02 1.83
C VAL A 601 -10.19 44.21 1.80
N ARG A 602 -11.01 44.31 0.76
CA ARG A 602 -12.09 45.33 0.62
C ARG A 602 -13.42 44.59 0.49
N VAL A 603 -14.43 45.05 1.22
CA VAL A 603 -15.78 44.46 1.20
C VAL A 603 -16.81 45.50 0.80
N THR A 604 -17.74 45.10 -0.04
CA THR A 604 -18.86 45.96 -0.50
C THR A 604 -20.18 45.20 -0.29
N PRO A 605 -21.18 45.77 0.40
CA PRO A 605 -21.12 47.08 1.09
C PRO A 605 -20.08 47.06 2.23
N ALA A 606 -19.62 48.23 2.65
CA ALA A 606 -18.61 48.38 3.69
C ALA A 606 -19.07 47.72 4.99
N PRO A 607 -18.16 47.04 5.75
CA PRO A 607 -18.52 46.42 7.02
C PRO A 607 -19.11 47.45 8.00
N ALA A 608 -20.21 47.07 8.64
CA ALA A 608 -20.83 47.90 9.69
C ALA A 608 -19.92 48.02 10.91
N LYS A 609 -19.08 46.99 11.16
CA LYS A 609 -18.15 46.96 12.26
C LYS A 609 -16.95 46.07 11.92
N VAL A 610 -15.76 46.50 12.36
CA VAL A 610 -14.49 45.75 12.24
C VAL A 610 -13.92 45.57 13.62
N SER A 611 -13.54 44.32 13.96
CA SER A 611 -12.87 43.98 15.20
C SER A 611 -11.55 43.26 14.88
N LEU A 612 -10.47 43.70 15.50
CA LEU A 612 -9.15 43.12 15.37
C LEU A 612 -8.70 42.56 16.73
N GLY A 613 -8.06 41.40 16.75
CA GLY A 613 -7.66 40.76 18.00
C GLY A 613 -6.82 39.50 17.84
N ASP A 614 -6.82 38.67 18.87
CA ASP A 614 -6.03 37.45 19.02
C ASP A 614 -6.94 36.22 19.16
N GLU A 615 -6.73 35.22 18.32
CA GLU A 615 -7.44 33.91 18.37
C GLU A 615 -7.06 33.03 19.56
N GLN A 616 -5.95 33.27 20.23
CA GLN A 616 -5.57 32.49 21.42
C GLN A 616 -6.62 32.63 22.55
N THR A 617 -7.36 33.71 22.54
CA THR A 617 -8.49 33.93 23.44
C THR A 617 -9.79 33.79 22.66
N VAL A 618 -10.45 32.62 22.72
CA VAL A 618 -11.73 32.35 22.01
C VAL A 618 -12.79 33.42 22.32
N LYS A 619 -12.77 34.00 23.52
CA LYS A 619 -13.60 35.14 23.90
C LYS A 619 -13.30 36.42 23.07
N GLY A 620 -12.08 36.52 22.53
CA GLY A 620 -11.66 37.67 21.73
C GLY A 620 -12.38 37.77 20.39
N MET A 621 -12.66 36.66 19.70
CA MET A 621 -13.32 36.66 18.38
C MET A 621 -14.75 37.16 18.42
N THR A 622 -15.43 37.09 19.56
CA THR A 622 -16.79 37.58 19.77
C THR A 622 -16.80 38.93 20.46
N SER A 623 -15.68 39.36 21.07
CA SER A 623 -15.59 40.65 21.74
C SER A 623 -15.35 41.80 20.72
N GLU A 624 -16.05 42.86 20.93
CA GLU A 624 -15.93 44.06 20.10
C GLU A 624 -14.74 44.89 20.55
N THR A 625 -13.68 44.92 19.74
CA THR A 625 -12.54 45.81 19.96
C THR A 625 -12.60 47.01 18.98
N ALA A 626 -12.43 48.20 19.50
CA ALA A 626 -12.38 49.41 18.70
C ALA A 626 -10.99 49.70 18.09
N ASN A 627 -10.08 48.74 18.14
CA ASN A 627 -8.70 48.90 17.68
C ASN A 627 -8.64 48.93 16.16
N ARG A 628 -7.99 49.94 15.61
CA ARG A 628 -7.72 50.07 14.16
C ARG A 628 -6.46 49.32 13.73
N SER A 629 -5.66 48.85 14.65
CA SER A 629 -4.47 48.02 14.38
C SER A 629 -4.26 47.01 15.48
N TRP A 630 -3.68 45.86 15.10
CA TRP A 630 -3.28 44.78 15.99
C TRP A 630 -1.98 44.19 15.47
N ALA A 631 -1.04 43.89 16.34
CA ALA A 631 0.21 43.23 16.00
C ALA A 631 0.66 42.32 17.14
N ASN A 632 1.04 41.07 16.80
CA ASN A 632 1.61 40.10 17.72
C ASN A 632 2.44 39.08 16.95
N ALA A 633 3.67 38.87 17.39
CA ALA A 633 4.59 37.91 16.77
C ALA A 633 4.14 36.44 16.89
N SER A 634 3.17 36.12 17.75
CA SER A 634 2.60 34.78 17.87
C SER A 634 1.90 34.27 16.60
N GLY A 635 1.45 35.20 15.73
CA GLY A 635 0.77 34.86 14.48
C GLY A 635 -0.70 34.47 14.63
N TRP A 636 -1.30 34.59 15.80
CA TRP A 636 -2.70 34.21 16.10
C TRP A 636 -3.70 35.38 15.92
N GLY A 637 -3.45 36.25 14.96
CA GLY A 637 -4.34 37.38 14.67
C GLY A 637 -5.65 36.98 14.01
N TYR A 638 -6.72 37.73 14.32
CA TYR A 638 -7.96 37.66 13.58
C TYR A 638 -8.53 39.05 13.28
N ALA A 639 -9.22 39.17 12.14
CA ALA A 639 -10.08 40.29 11.88
C ALA A 639 -11.51 39.80 11.61
N ARG A 640 -12.50 40.41 12.27
CA ARG A 640 -13.90 40.15 12.04
C ARG A 640 -14.54 41.36 11.37
N LEU A 641 -15.08 41.13 10.19
CA LEU A 641 -15.80 42.12 9.39
C LEU A 641 -17.30 41.83 9.48
N ALA A 642 -18.02 42.43 10.42
CA ALA A 642 -19.47 42.31 10.53
C ALA A 642 -20.15 43.14 9.42
N LEU A 643 -20.95 42.47 8.57
CA LEU A 643 -21.52 43.07 7.38
C LEU A 643 -22.87 43.73 7.72
N PRO A 644 -23.23 44.87 7.06
CA PRO A 644 -24.50 45.47 7.24
C PRO A 644 -25.60 44.55 6.70
N ARG A 645 -26.72 44.51 7.37
CA ARG A 645 -27.88 43.78 6.92
C ARG A 645 -28.78 44.70 6.12
N GLU A 646 -28.97 44.40 4.85
CA GLU A 646 -29.99 45.06 4.02
C GLU A 646 -31.23 44.15 3.99
N VAL A 647 -32.34 44.65 4.44
CA VAL A 647 -33.63 43.90 4.42
C VAL A 647 -34.16 43.95 2.97
N SER A 648 -33.56 43.10 2.11
CA SER A 648 -34.04 42.94 0.73
C SER A 648 -34.77 41.62 0.57
N ALA A 649 -35.86 41.61 -0.19
CA ALA A 649 -36.60 40.39 -0.54
C ALA A 649 -35.78 39.41 -1.44
N ALA A 650 -34.65 39.86 -2.01
CA ALA A 650 -33.78 39.09 -2.89
C ALA A 650 -32.61 38.42 -2.14
N GLY A 651 -32.49 38.61 -0.80
CA GLY A 651 -31.36 38.23 0.00
C GLY A 651 -30.21 39.26 -0.07
N ASP A 652 -29.39 39.26 0.99
CA ASP A 652 -28.26 40.19 1.10
C ASP A 652 -27.05 39.63 0.35
N GLU A 653 -26.53 40.40 -0.62
CA GLU A 653 -25.35 40.02 -1.41
C GLU A 653 -24.15 40.92 -1.06
N TYR A 654 -22.99 40.28 -0.85
CA TYR A 654 -21.75 40.89 -0.44
C TYR A 654 -20.65 40.53 -1.41
N ARG A 655 -19.73 41.46 -1.68
CA ARG A 655 -18.57 41.27 -2.52
C ARG A 655 -17.30 41.56 -1.73
N LEU A 656 -16.39 40.61 -1.63
CA LEU A 656 -15.07 40.79 -1.06
C LEU A 656 -14.03 40.70 -2.17
N ILE A 657 -13.11 41.66 -2.23
CA ILE A 657 -11.92 41.63 -3.07
C ILE A 657 -10.70 41.45 -2.16
N LEU A 658 -9.95 40.39 -2.42
CA LEU A 658 -8.69 40.11 -1.78
C LEU A 658 -7.56 40.35 -2.78
N SER A 659 -6.57 41.17 -2.41
CA SER A 659 -5.48 41.56 -3.29
C SER A 659 -4.12 41.21 -2.67
N ASP A 660 -3.21 40.59 -3.45
CA ASP A 660 -1.80 40.40 -3.09
C ASP A 660 -0.96 41.56 -3.63
N LEU A 661 -0.27 42.28 -2.75
CA LEU A 661 0.55 43.42 -3.10
C LEU A 661 1.97 43.06 -3.57
N ARG A 662 2.40 41.81 -3.39
CA ARG A 662 3.78 41.36 -3.60
C ARG A 662 3.90 40.21 -4.63
N ILE A 663 3.11 40.23 -5.70
CA ILE A 663 3.19 39.16 -6.68
C ILE A 663 4.47 39.22 -7.51
N PRO A 664 5.23 38.11 -7.61
CA PRO A 664 6.37 38.00 -8.50
C PRO A 664 5.96 38.21 -9.97
N ILE A 665 6.81 38.91 -10.76
CA ILE A 665 6.61 39.11 -12.20
C ILE A 665 6.33 37.82 -12.97
N GLN A 666 6.87 36.68 -12.48
CA GLN A 666 6.63 35.34 -13.05
C GLN A 666 5.18 34.91 -13.00
N MET A 667 4.45 35.18 -11.90
CA MET A 667 3.02 34.85 -11.78
C MET A 667 2.18 35.58 -12.81
N GLN A 668 2.51 36.85 -13.06
CA GLN A 668 1.81 37.63 -14.09
C GLN A 668 2.05 37.06 -15.49
N ARG A 669 3.22 36.48 -15.75
CA ARG A 669 3.53 35.81 -17.02
C ARG A 669 2.75 34.50 -17.17
N TRP A 670 2.70 33.68 -16.14
CA TRP A 670 1.92 32.42 -16.19
C TRP A 670 0.43 32.72 -16.41
N TYR A 671 -0.10 33.71 -15.72
CA TYR A 671 -1.50 34.09 -15.88
C TYR A 671 -1.83 34.57 -17.29
N ARG A 672 -0.92 35.29 -17.95
CA ARG A 672 -1.13 35.80 -19.33
C ARG A 672 -0.87 34.75 -20.41
N ASN A 673 0.02 33.84 -20.17
CA ASN A 673 0.52 32.88 -21.17
C ASN A 673 0.07 31.44 -20.87
N ALA A 674 -1.09 31.29 -20.22
CA ALA A 674 -1.67 29.97 -20.03
C ALA A 674 -1.93 29.30 -21.40
N PRO A 675 -1.55 28.04 -21.62
CA PRO A 675 -1.76 27.37 -22.89
C PRO A 675 -3.24 27.27 -23.24
N GLU A 676 -3.56 27.35 -24.53
CA GLU A 676 -4.92 27.17 -25.02
C GLU A 676 -5.31 25.70 -24.83
N GLN A 677 -6.40 25.46 -24.13
CA GLN A 677 -6.96 24.12 -23.97
C GLN A 677 -7.80 23.72 -25.17
N ILE A 678 -7.95 22.41 -25.40
CA ILE A 678 -8.97 21.89 -26.30
C ILE A 678 -10.33 22.37 -25.81
N HIS A 679 -10.99 23.13 -26.64
CA HIS A 679 -12.36 23.54 -26.37
C HIS A 679 -13.34 22.44 -26.75
N LEU A 680 -13.99 21.87 -25.74
CA LEU A 680 -15.01 20.84 -25.89
C LEU A 680 -16.38 21.48 -25.65
N ASP A 681 -17.22 21.51 -26.66
CA ASP A 681 -18.57 22.03 -26.51
C ASP A 681 -19.54 20.91 -26.12
N PHE A 682 -19.84 20.84 -24.83
CA PHE A 682 -20.82 19.90 -24.29
C PHE A 682 -22.20 20.57 -24.13
N PRO A 683 -23.29 19.83 -24.35
CA PRO A 683 -24.64 20.36 -24.05
C PRO A 683 -24.82 20.79 -22.60
N ASP A 684 -24.16 20.10 -21.66
CA ASP A 684 -24.11 20.47 -20.23
C ASP A 684 -22.77 21.13 -19.89
N LYS A 685 -22.79 22.44 -19.68
CA LYS A 685 -21.62 23.25 -19.40
C LYS A 685 -20.88 22.86 -18.10
N ARG A 686 -21.52 22.09 -17.22
CA ARG A 686 -20.86 21.55 -16.00
C ARG A 686 -19.76 20.56 -16.35
N PHE A 687 -19.94 19.75 -17.40
CA PHE A 687 -18.89 18.85 -17.89
C PHE A 687 -17.70 19.62 -18.47
N GLU A 688 -17.95 20.67 -19.23
CA GLU A 688 -16.90 21.52 -19.79
C GLU A 688 -16.06 22.15 -18.67
N THR A 689 -16.70 22.75 -17.67
CA THR A 689 -16.03 23.37 -16.52
C THR A 689 -15.29 22.33 -15.67
N SER A 690 -15.87 21.14 -15.49
CA SER A 690 -15.20 20.05 -14.76
C SER A 690 -13.97 19.54 -15.50
N MET A 691 -14.02 19.45 -16.83
CA MET A 691 -12.84 19.09 -17.65
C MET A 691 -11.73 20.13 -17.50
N ALA A 692 -12.06 21.42 -17.57
CA ALA A 692 -11.10 22.49 -17.36
C ALA A 692 -10.45 22.40 -15.97
N ALA A 693 -11.23 22.16 -14.91
CA ALA A 693 -10.72 21.98 -13.56
C ALA A 693 -9.80 20.76 -13.45
N GLN A 694 -10.16 19.64 -14.05
CA GLN A 694 -9.31 18.42 -14.04
C GLN A 694 -7.99 18.65 -14.79
N THR A 695 -8.02 19.30 -15.95
CA THR A 695 -6.79 19.66 -16.67
C THR A 695 -5.92 20.59 -15.84
N THR A 696 -6.51 21.59 -15.17
CA THR A 696 -5.79 22.46 -14.24
C THR A 696 -5.12 21.67 -13.12
N HIS A 697 -5.80 20.70 -12.49
CA HIS A 697 -5.21 19.85 -11.45
C HIS A 697 -4.05 19.00 -11.98
N LEU A 698 -4.16 18.47 -13.21
CA LEU A 698 -3.05 17.75 -13.83
C LEU A 698 -1.85 18.67 -14.07
N MET A 699 -2.08 19.89 -14.54
CA MET A 699 -1.02 20.90 -14.77
C MET A 699 -0.38 21.37 -13.47
N MET A 700 -1.14 21.52 -12.39
CA MET A 700 -0.63 21.86 -11.05
C MET A 700 0.30 20.79 -10.49
N SER A 701 0.17 19.55 -10.92
CA SER A 701 1.07 18.47 -10.51
C SER A 701 2.45 18.54 -11.18
N LEU A 702 2.63 19.38 -12.20
CA LEU A 702 3.92 19.61 -12.88
C LEU A 702 4.70 20.71 -12.18
N ILE A 703 5.69 20.36 -11.36
CA ILE A 703 6.52 21.32 -10.62
C ILE A 703 7.95 21.21 -11.08
N GLY A 704 8.35 22.20 -11.90
CA GLY A 704 9.68 22.22 -12.52
C GLY A 704 9.89 21.02 -13.46
N ARG A 705 10.73 20.04 -13.04
CA ARG A 705 10.99 18.81 -13.80
C ARG A 705 10.39 17.57 -13.16
N GLU A 706 9.61 17.74 -12.11
CA GLU A 706 8.99 16.65 -11.34
C GLU A 706 7.48 16.72 -11.45
N THR A 707 6.85 15.57 -11.38
CA THR A 707 5.41 15.46 -11.23
C THR A 707 5.08 15.08 -9.80
N ARG A 708 4.24 15.87 -9.15
CA ARG A 708 3.81 15.69 -7.76
C ARG A 708 2.28 15.66 -7.70
N PRO A 709 1.66 14.51 -8.01
CA PRO A 709 0.21 14.39 -8.16
C PRO A 709 -0.59 14.38 -6.85
N GLY A 710 0.10 14.36 -5.70
CA GLY A 710 -0.53 14.33 -4.40
C GLY A 710 -0.99 15.70 -3.91
N ASP A 711 -1.79 15.69 -2.84
CA ASP A 711 -2.15 16.90 -2.11
C ASP A 711 -0.89 17.51 -1.47
N PRO A 712 -0.58 18.81 -1.70
CA PRO A 712 0.58 19.47 -1.10
C PRO A 712 0.62 19.43 0.42
N THR A 713 -0.53 19.32 1.08
CA THR A 713 -0.62 19.31 2.54
C THR A 713 -0.36 17.93 3.14
N PHE A 714 -0.48 16.84 2.38
CA PHE A 714 -0.40 15.48 2.89
C PHE A 714 0.65 14.58 2.23
N PHE A 715 0.68 14.53 0.89
CA PHE A 715 1.47 13.56 0.14
C PHE A 715 2.10 14.18 -1.10
N TYR A 716 3.05 15.06 -0.90
CA TYR A 716 3.68 15.80 -1.99
C TYR A 716 5.00 15.14 -2.42
N ARG A 717 4.89 13.98 -3.08
CA ARG A 717 6.05 13.24 -3.59
C ARG A 717 6.08 13.21 -5.12
N ALA A 718 7.27 13.21 -5.67
CA ALA A 718 7.47 12.98 -7.10
C ALA A 718 7.21 11.51 -7.44
N TRP A 719 6.16 11.25 -8.21
CA TRP A 719 5.76 9.92 -8.65
C TRP A 719 5.93 9.82 -10.16
N GLN A 720 7.05 9.24 -10.61
CA GLN A 720 7.43 9.19 -12.03
C GLN A 720 6.37 8.52 -12.92
N ARG A 721 5.72 7.48 -12.45
CA ARG A 721 4.70 6.76 -13.20
C ARG A 721 3.43 7.59 -13.37
N GLN A 722 2.88 8.10 -12.29
CA GLN A 722 1.74 9.00 -12.32
C GLN A 722 2.06 10.22 -13.17
N GLY A 723 3.32 10.69 -13.11
CA GLY A 723 3.82 11.74 -13.96
C GLY A 723 3.76 11.42 -15.45
N ALA A 724 4.10 10.21 -15.85
CA ALA A 724 3.98 9.78 -17.24
C ALA A 724 2.52 9.74 -17.71
N TYR A 725 1.59 9.32 -16.85
CA TYR A 725 0.15 9.37 -17.15
C TYR A 725 -0.35 10.81 -17.26
N ILE A 726 0.07 11.69 -16.34
CA ILE A 726 -0.27 13.11 -16.37
C ILE A 726 0.24 13.74 -17.65
N ALA A 727 1.51 13.57 -18.00
CA ALA A 727 2.09 14.09 -19.23
C ALA A 727 1.37 13.56 -20.47
N THR A 728 0.98 12.27 -20.48
CA THR A 728 0.21 11.69 -21.58
C THR A 728 -1.20 12.29 -21.66
N ALA A 729 -1.86 12.51 -20.52
CA ALA A 729 -3.19 13.11 -20.49
C ALA A 729 -3.16 14.57 -20.99
N LEU A 730 -2.18 15.36 -20.52
CA LEU A 730 -1.98 16.75 -20.96
C LEU A 730 -1.66 16.83 -22.46
N ALA A 731 -0.73 15.99 -22.96
CA ALA A 731 -0.43 15.95 -24.40
C ALA A 731 -1.65 15.58 -25.25
N ARG A 732 -2.58 14.75 -24.73
CA ARG A 732 -3.85 14.44 -25.40
C ARG A 732 -4.87 15.57 -25.27
N ALA A 733 -4.78 16.37 -24.24
CA ALA A 733 -5.62 17.56 -24.05
C ALA A 733 -5.14 18.78 -24.89
N GLY A 734 -3.99 18.68 -25.56
CA GLY A 734 -3.42 19.72 -26.42
C GLY A 734 -2.43 20.64 -25.70
N ASP A 735 -2.01 20.31 -24.49
CA ASP A 735 -1.04 21.05 -23.67
C ASP A 735 0.38 20.51 -23.83
#